data_f89242f3493343d889f97f9949d17ed6
#
_entry.id   f89242f3493343d889f97f9949d17ed6
#
_cell.length_a   1.000
_cell.length_b   1.000
_cell.length_c   1.000
_cell.angle_alpha   90.00
_cell.angle_beta   90.00
_cell.angle_gamma   90.00
#
_symmetry.space_group_name_H-M   'P 1'
#
loop_
_entity.id
_entity.type
_entity.pdbx_description
1 polymer ?
#
loop_
_entity_poly.entity_id
_entity_poly.type
_entity_poly.pdbx_seq_one_letter_code
_entity_poly.pdbx_strand_id
1 'polypeptide(L)'
;MHRLGSERQFGNILEAARSEKDWKNVRAYLNIFNEYSIHLDHKQKEQTISFLYELLLNREGDIRRQAAALIGKMFANFNAGYRKEIPADMADLDDRQARTLWEAYMEKLICPDYRLTLQQKRRIQNSLKYVLLSGIEHSDDQVREEMLTIFYRWFDGSHELDEDARFALLDAVFSMPAELCARSGRLDCLAEFAVDNMDHEDDRVRVAAVRALKVLTSVVTRENACYERVRKAVTEMDTGSITMVFLQYRILTNLRLDTESQRGILYGSDVVSDIFLENLKSVTPWILKAINIKLLADQVDHGRREHILHICAHLSNLIKVSEHVGVRHDAGKALLRLGHLLSTDQANEIAVELLKGLEVGEYEFSKYIPEYLGEFALWLPPEQLDDLIERLHLLLANGNEQIVSVALDTLGVLLECYSRYPARFREPEQVSLDRRTRLLGLILSCLANYREQVRQEAMLVIGQHVFGSEKMSERDKNDLFSLCSKKLLFLLNENKGGELSLYYRAAALAHISRFMSRYQLYTGDVVLKGRSKVAFFPGTFDPFTLSHKEIARRIRELGYTVFLAIDEFSWSKKTQPHLVRRQIVNMSMADEFYVHLFPDDIPINIANPADLKRLREIFAEQEVYIVAGSDVVHNASSYKKEPEENSIHGFNHLIFRRAGDARPERVYECITGKVEELELPKSLEDISSTRIRENIDKHRDISSLIDPVVQEYIYHKGLYLREPEYKPIVRAKAISFETRVSLAGRCWTIWAIRSFTGIRRRRRYYPGSDTKKTSC
;
A
#
# COMPACT_ATOMS: atom_id res chain seq x y z
N MET A 1 2.24 16.83 -11.31
CA MET A 1 1.76 17.75 -10.27
C MET A 1 0.93 18.91 -10.85
N HIS A 2 1.40 19.66 -11.86
CA HIS A 2 0.62 20.77 -12.46
C HIS A 2 -0.76 20.41 -13.04
N ARG A 3 -1.09 19.13 -13.25
CA ARG A 3 -2.37 18.74 -13.87
C ARG A 3 -3.58 18.82 -12.93
N LEU A 4 -3.40 18.60 -11.63
CA LEU A 4 -4.48 18.79 -10.65
C LEU A 4 -4.76 20.28 -10.36
N GLY A 5 -3.80 21.17 -10.62
CA GLY A 5 -3.97 22.61 -10.50
C GLY A 5 -4.86 23.24 -11.56
N SER A 6 -5.25 22.54 -12.64
CA SER A 6 -6.23 23.09 -13.57
C SER A 6 -7.64 22.82 -13.06
N GLU A 7 -8.45 23.86 -12.94
CA GLU A 7 -9.83 23.82 -12.44
C GLU A 7 -10.69 22.74 -13.15
N ARG A 8 -10.49 22.59 -14.46
CA ARG A 8 -11.20 21.60 -15.28
C ARG A 8 -10.81 20.14 -14.92
N GLN A 9 -9.54 19.87 -14.72
CA GLN A 9 -9.07 18.50 -14.42
C GLN A 9 -9.43 18.10 -12.99
N PHE A 10 -9.31 19.01 -12.03
CA PHE A 10 -9.75 18.80 -10.68
C PHE A 10 -11.27 18.53 -10.63
N GLY A 11 -12.07 19.33 -11.34
CA GLY A 11 -13.52 19.11 -11.46
C GLY A 11 -13.87 17.71 -11.98
N ASN A 12 -13.19 17.26 -13.04
CA ASN A 12 -13.41 15.92 -13.60
C ASN A 12 -13.08 14.80 -12.60
N ILE A 13 -11.99 14.93 -11.83
CA ILE A 13 -11.60 13.93 -10.81
C ILE A 13 -12.61 13.93 -9.67
N LEU A 14 -13.04 15.08 -9.21
CA LEU A 14 -14.01 15.20 -8.15
C LEU A 14 -15.37 14.62 -8.54
N GLU A 15 -15.81 14.85 -9.79
CA GLU A 15 -17.04 14.28 -10.35
C GLU A 15 -16.93 12.76 -10.50
N ALA A 16 -15.80 12.27 -10.99
CA ALA A 16 -15.53 10.83 -11.08
C ALA A 16 -15.56 10.18 -9.69
N ALA A 17 -14.93 10.81 -8.69
CA ALA A 17 -14.93 10.32 -7.32
C ALA A 17 -16.34 10.29 -6.69
N ARG A 18 -17.18 11.30 -6.97
CA ARG A 18 -18.57 11.36 -6.49
C ARG A 18 -19.48 10.32 -7.16
N SER A 19 -19.23 10.01 -8.42
CA SER A 19 -20.00 9.01 -9.17
C SER A 19 -19.59 7.57 -8.88
N GLU A 20 -18.45 7.37 -8.23
CA GLU A 20 -17.90 6.05 -7.96
C GLU A 20 -18.70 5.32 -6.87
N LYS A 21 -19.03 4.05 -7.14
CA LYS A 21 -19.80 3.20 -6.22
C LYS A 21 -18.98 2.06 -5.63
N ASP A 22 -17.92 1.65 -6.31
CA ASP A 22 -17.02 0.63 -5.79
C ASP A 22 -16.17 1.25 -4.68
N TRP A 23 -16.32 0.74 -3.48
CA TRP A 23 -15.62 1.22 -2.29
C TRP A 23 -14.08 1.17 -2.43
N LYS A 24 -13.53 0.26 -3.24
CA LYS A 24 -12.09 0.18 -3.51
C LYS A 24 -11.60 1.41 -4.28
N ASN A 25 -12.34 1.80 -5.31
CA ASN A 25 -12.03 2.99 -6.09
C ASN A 25 -12.28 4.27 -5.26
N VAL A 26 -13.30 4.31 -4.41
CA VAL A 26 -13.51 5.41 -3.46
C VAL A 26 -12.29 5.56 -2.56
N ARG A 27 -11.76 4.46 -2.01
CA ARG A 27 -10.51 4.48 -1.21
C ARG A 27 -9.32 4.99 -2.02
N ALA A 28 -9.24 4.61 -3.31
CA ALA A 28 -8.20 5.11 -4.20
C ALA A 28 -8.28 6.64 -4.39
N TYR A 29 -9.47 7.19 -4.57
CA TYR A 29 -9.66 8.65 -4.63
C TYR A 29 -9.30 9.34 -3.31
N LEU A 30 -9.64 8.76 -2.15
CA LEU A 30 -9.23 9.30 -0.85
C LEU A 30 -7.70 9.37 -0.72
N ASN A 31 -7.00 8.32 -1.14
CA ASN A 31 -5.54 8.32 -1.16
C ASN A 31 -4.97 9.41 -2.08
N ILE A 32 -5.57 9.59 -3.27
CA ILE A 32 -5.18 10.67 -4.19
C ILE A 32 -5.38 12.04 -3.54
N PHE A 33 -6.55 12.32 -2.97
CA PHE A 33 -6.79 13.60 -2.30
C PHE A 33 -5.89 13.81 -1.09
N ASN A 34 -5.54 12.75 -0.35
CA ASN A 34 -4.58 12.83 0.74
C ASN A 34 -3.18 13.25 0.26
N GLU A 35 -2.68 12.61 -0.79
CA GLU A 35 -1.35 12.89 -1.36
C GLU A 35 -1.25 14.30 -1.96
N TYR A 36 -2.33 14.76 -2.56
CA TYR A 36 -2.35 16.06 -3.25
C TYR A 36 -2.95 17.21 -2.42
N SER A 37 -3.35 16.97 -1.18
CA SER A 37 -4.03 17.95 -0.32
C SER A 37 -3.30 19.30 -0.18
N ILE A 38 -1.96 19.26 -0.13
CA ILE A 38 -1.11 20.46 -0.01
C ILE A 38 -0.99 21.28 -1.30
N HIS A 39 -1.39 20.72 -2.45
CA HIS A 39 -1.30 21.34 -3.76
C HIS A 39 -2.63 21.90 -4.25
N LEU A 40 -3.71 21.71 -3.49
CA LEU A 40 -5.04 22.22 -3.80
C LEU A 40 -5.15 23.68 -3.37
N ASP A 41 -5.80 24.52 -4.20
CA ASP A 41 -6.17 25.88 -3.80
C ASP A 41 -7.37 25.88 -2.82
N HIS A 42 -7.72 27.05 -2.29
CA HIS A 42 -8.79 27.18 -1.29
C HIS A 42 -10.14 26.66 -1.79
N LYS A 43 -10.53 27.00 -3.02
CA LYS A 43 -11.78 26.56 -3.64
C LYS A 43 -11.80 25.04 -3.84
N GLN A 44 -10.69 24.48 -4.30
CA GLN A 44 -10.52 23.04 -4.47
C GLN A 44 -10.55 22.30 -3.12
N LYS A 45 -9.92 22.85 -2.07
CA LYS A 45 -9.99 22.30 -0.70
C LYS A 45 -11.42 22.33 -0.18
N GLU A 46 -12.15 23.43 -0.33
CA GLU A 46 -13.54 23.54 0.08
C GLU A 46 -14.43 22.51 -0.64
N GLN A 47 -14.30 22.39 -1.96
CA GLN A 47 -15.03 21.39 -2.74
C GLN A 47 -14.69 19.96 -2.33
N THR A 48 -13.42 19.70 -2.02
CA THR A 48 -12.97 18.38 -1.54
C THR A 48 -13.52 18.10 -0.14
N ILE A 49 -13.49 19.07 0.79
CA ILE A 49 -14.07 18.94 2.13
C ILE A 49 -15.56 18.62 2.03
N SER A 50 -16.28 19.30 1.14
CA SER A 50 -17.71 19.01 0.90
C SER A 50 -17.92 17.56 0.44
N PHE A 51 -17.13 17.06 -0.52
CA PHE A 51 -17.17 15.68 -0.96
C PHE A 51 -16.82 14.69 0.16
N LEU A 52 -15.78 14.96 0.94
CA LEU A 52 -15.38 14.14 2.05
C LEU A 52 -16.45 14.07 3.14
N TYR A 53 -17.16 15.19 3.38
CA TYR A 53 -18.29 15.20 4.30
C TYR A 53 -19.44 14.27 3.82
N GLU A 54 -19.73 14.26 2.52
CA GLU A 54 -20.70 13.31 1.93
C GLU A 54 -20.27 11.85 2.19
N LEU A 55 -18.97 11.57 2.16
CA LEU A 55 -18.42 10.23 2.44
C LEU A 55 -18.54 9.81 3.91
N LEU A 56 -18.80 10.73 4.85
CA LEU A 56 -19.11 10.34 6.24
C LEU A 56 -20.40 9.53 6.35
N LEU A 57 -21.24 9.55 5.32
CA LEU A 57 -22.45 8.73 5.22
C LEU A 57 -22.18 7.32 4.66
N ASN A 58 -20.98 7.06 4.13
CA ASN A 58 -20.62 5.78 3.53
C ASN A 58 -20.88 4.60 4.51
N ARG A 59 -21.20 3.43 3.96
CA ARG A 59 -21.43 2.21 4.75
C ARG A 59 -20.13 1.69 5.38
N GLU A 60 -19.02 1.80 4.65
CA GLU A 60 -17.70 1.34 5.08
C GLU A 60 -17.08 2.23 6.17
N GLY A 61 -16.72 1.62 7.30
CA GLY A 61 -16.17 2.34 8.45
C GLY A 61 -14.80 2.96 8.22
N ASP A 62 -13.95 2.30 7.44
CA ASP A 62 -12.62 2.80 7.08
C ASP A 62 -12.69 3.99 6.12
N ILE A 63 -13.60 3.99 5.15
CA ILE A 63 -13.84 5.15 4.28
C ILE A 63 -14.26 6.35 5.10
N ARG A 64 -15.21 6.18 6.04
CA ARG A 64 -15.63 7.28 6.94
C ARG A 64 -14.46 7.81 7.76
N ARG A 65 -13.64 6.90 8.34
CA ARG A 65 -12.47 7.30 9.14
C ARG A 65 -11.44 8.05 8.31
N GLN A 66 -11.10 7.55 7.11
CA GLN A 66 -10.15 8.21 6.21
C GLN A 66 -10.66 9.57 5.72
N ALA A 67 -11.94 9.65 5.34
CA ALA A 67 -12.57 10.90 4.95
C ALA A 67 -12.55 11.93 6.10
N ALA A 68 -12.90 11.50 7.31
CA ALA A 68 -12.86 12.35 8.50
C ALA A 68 -11.44 12.87 8.80
N ALA A 69 -10.44 12.00 8.80
CA ALA A 69 -9.05 12.39 9.02
C ALA A 69 -8.56 13.36 7.93
N LEU A 70 -8.94 13.13 6.68
CA LEU A 70 -8.56 14.03 5.58
C LEU A 70 -9.26 15.40 5.68
N ILE A 71 -10.51 15.47 6.14
CA ILE A 71 -11.17 16.74 6.47
C ILE A 71 -10.33 17.52 7.49
N GLY A 72 -9.95 16.91 8.61
CA GLY A 72 -9.13 17.54 9.63
C GLY A 72 -7.79 18.04 9.10
N LYS A 73 -7.09 17.19 8.33
CA LYS A 73 -5.83 17.55 7.68
C LYS A 73 -5.96 18.71 6.70
N MET A 74 -7.05 18.79 5.94
CA MET A 74 -7.30 19.89 5.01
C MET A 74 -7.55 21.21 5.73
N PHE A 75 -8.30 21.18 6.83
CA PHE A 75 -8.48 22.37 7.67
C PHE A 75 -7.17 22.83 8.32
N ALA A 76 -6.39 21.90 8.86
CA ALA A 76 -5.08 22.20 9.45
C ALA A 76 -4.13 22.90 8.46
N ASN A 77 -4.20 22.51 7.18
CA ASN A 77 -3.33 23.01 6.13
C ASN A 77 -4.07 23.92 5.12
N PHE A 78 -5.19 24.53 5.51
CA PHE A 78 -6.02 25.28 4.57
C PHE A 78 -5.22 26.39 3.88
N ASN A 79 -4.42 27.13 4.64
CA ASN A 79 -3.61 28.27 4.19
C ASN A 79 -2.11 27.95 3.98
N ALA A 80 -1.67 26.70 4.20
CA ALA A 80 -0.25 26.35 4.29
C ALA A 80 0.57 26.64 3.00
N GLY A 81 -0.06 26.65 1.83
CA GLY A 81 0.61 26.95 0.55
C GLY A 81 0.75 28.43 0.24
N TYR A 82 -0.03 29.28 0.86
CA TYR A 82 -0.21 30.69 0.49
C TYR A 82 0.45 31.69 1.45
N ARG A 83 0.67 31.33 2.71
CA ARG A 83 1.22 32.24 3.74
C ARG A 83 2.58 32.88 3.38
N LYS A 84 3.33 32.30 2.47
CA LYS A 84 4.64 32.83 2.02
C LYS A 84 4.56 33.76 0.81
N GLU A 85 3.46 33.76 0.09
CA GLU A 85 3.31 34.45 -1.20
C GLU A 85 2.29 35.60 -1.17
N ILE A 86 1.51 35.72 -0.09
CA ILE A 86 0.42 36.70 0.03
C ILE A 86 0.85 37.83 0.98
N PRO A 87 0.54 39.11 0.64
CA PRO A 87 0.69 40.24 1.58
C PRO A 87 -0.09 39.97 2.87
N ALA A 88 0.43 40.44 4.01
CA ALA A 88 -0.13 40.18 5.35
C ALA A 88 -1.64 40.51 5.46
N ASP A 89 -2.08 41.58 4.77
CA ASP A 89 -3.48 42.07 4.78
C ASP A 89 -4.45 41.05 4.09
N MET A 90 -3.97 40.26 3.14
CA MET A 90 -4.77 39.22 2.48
C MET A 90 -4.73 37.90 3.25
N ALA A 91 -3.64 37.61 3.97
CA ALA A 91 -3.53 36.42 4.83
C ALA A 91 -4.61 36.46 5.95
N ASP A 92 -4.89 37.62 6.51
CA ASP A 92 -5.95 37.81 7.51
C ASP A 92 -7.37 37.51 6.97
N LEU A 93 -7.63 37.81 5.70
CA LEU A 93 -8.92 37.51 5.06
C LEU A 93 -9.09 36.00 4.85
N ASP A 94 -8.02 35.30 4.43
CA ASP A 94 -8.01 33.87 4.21
C ASP A 94 -8.14 33.09 5.53
N ASP A 95 -7.51 33.56 6.60
CA ASP A 95 -7.64 32.95 7.93
C ASP A 95 -9.08 33.12 8.48
N ARG A 96 -9.76 34.23 8.21
CA ARG A 96 -11.17 34.40 8.56
C ARG A 96 -12.08 33.47 7.78
N GLN A 97 -11.82 33.25 6.50
CA GLN A 97 -12.58 32.33 5.67
C GLN A 97 -12.40 30.88 6.16
N ALA A 98 -11.17 30.45 6.42
CA ALA A 98 -10.87 29.13 6.98
C ALA A 98 -11.58 28.89 8.32
N ARG A 99 -11.57 29.90 9.19
CA ARG A 99 -12.25 29.88 10.50
C ARG A 99 -13.76 29.75 10.36
N THR A 100 -14.39 30.59 9.52
CA THR A 100 -15.83 30.51 9.26
C THR A 100 -16.25 29.16 8.70
N LEU A 101 -15.44 28.60 7.78
CA LEU A 101 -15.68 27.28 7.22
C LEU A 101 -15.55 26.19 8.29
N TRP A 102 -14.54 26.28 9.15
CA TRP A 102 -14.37 25.36 10.27
C TRP A 102 -15.52 25.39 11.26
N GLU A 103 -16.00 26.61 11.66
CA GLU A 103 -17.18 26.79 12.52
C GLU A 103 -18.42 26.11 11.91
N ALA A 104 -18.68 26.34 10.61
CA ALA A 104 -19.81 25.72 9.90
C ALA A 104 -19.75 24.20 9.82
N TYR A 105 -18.55 23.63 9.62
CA TYR A 105 -18.40 22.17 9.58
C TYR A 105 -18.42 21.55 10.97
N MET A 106 -17.93 22.23 12.02
CA MET A 106 -18.08 21.78 13.40
C MET A 106 -19.57 21.67 13.77
N GLU A 107 -20.37 22.65 13.41
CA GLU A 107 -21.82 22.61 13.60
C GLU A 107 -22.45 21.40 12.87
N LYS A 108 -22.11 21.19 11.59
CA LYS A 108 -22.61 20.04 10.81
C LYS A 108 -22.17 18.69 11.36
N LEU A 109 -20.99 18.61 12.00
CA LEU A 109 -20.48 17.37 12.60
C LEU A 109 -21.15 17.05 13.93
N ILE A 110 -21.49 18.06 14.73
CA ILE A 110 -22.11 17.91 16.06
C ILE A 110 -23.63 17.85 15.93
N CYS A 111 -24.22 18.73 15.13
CA CYS A 111 -25.65 18.84 14.89
C CYS A 111 -25.97 18.61 13.40
N PRO A 112 -25.94 17.38 12.90
CA PRO A 112 -26.22 17.07 11.49
C PRO A 112 -27.65 17.41 11.09
N ASP A 113 -27.89 17.65 9.79
CA ASP A 113 -29.19 17.97 9.20
C ASP A 113 -30.31 17.03 9.76
N TYR A 114 -31.39 17.65 10.22
CA TYR A 114 -32.56 16.94 10.78
C TYR A 114 -33.23 15.95 9.81
N ARG A 115 -33.03 16.15 8.50
CA ARG A 115 -33.56 15.27 7.44
C ARG A 115 -32.86 13.93 7.34
N LEU A 116 -31.68 13.77 7.93
CA LEU A 116 -30.92 12.53 7.94
C LEU A 116 -31.55 11.50 8.92
N THR A 117 -31.43 10.24 8.58
CA THR A 117 -31.82 9.14 9.50
C THR A 117 -30.91 9.13 10.73
N LEU A 118 -31.39 8.57 11.84
CA LEU A 118 -30.63 8.44 13.08
C LEU A 118 -29.26 7.76 12.84
N GLN A 119 -29.25 6.69 12.04
CA GLN A 119 -27.99 6.01 11.71
C GLN A 119 -27.02 6.88 10.92
N GLN A 120 -27.52 7.69 10.00
CA GLN A 120 -26.70 8.65 9.24
C GLN A 120 -26.13 9.75 10.13
N LYS A 121 -26.96 10.32 11.03
CA LYS A 121 -26.50 11.30 12.02
C LYS A 121 -25.38 10.74 12.89
N ARG A 122 -25.56 9.54 13.46
CA ARG A 122 -24.55 8.85 14.25
C ARG A 122 -23.24 8.62 13.50
N ARG A 123 -23.30 8.30 12.20
CA ARG A 123 -22.08 8.14 11.38
C ARG A 123 -21.27 9.45 11.29
N ILE A 124 -21.94 10.57 11.08
CA ILE A 124 -21.33 11.88 11.04
C ILE A 124 -20.76 12.26 12.40
N GLN A 125 -21.56 12.18 13.46
CA GLN A 125 -21.16 12.55 14.82
C GLN A 125 -19.99 11.70 15.34
N ASN A 126 -19.99 10.40 15.12
CA ASN A 126 -18.87 9.51 15.46
C ASN A 126 -17.58 9.79 14.66
N SER A 127 -17.67 10.56 13.59
CA SER A 127 -16.50 10.98 12.81
C SER A 127 -15.79 12.21 13.38
N LEU A 128 -16.44 12.97 14.28
CA LEU A 128 -15.94 14.19 14.88
C LEU A 128 -14.53 14.02 15.46
N LYS A 129 -14.31 12.99 16.26
CA LYS A 129 -13.00 12.72 16.88
C LYS A 129 -11.88 12.55 15.87
N TYR A 130 -12.13 11.90 14.74
CA TYR A 130 -11.11 11.69 13.71
C TYR A 130 -10.78 12.97 12.96
N VAL A 131 -11.79 13.82 12.70
CA VAL A 131 -11.61 15.15 12.12
C VAL A 131 -10.74 16.00 13.06
N LEU A 132 -11.09 16.02 14.35
CA LEU A 132 -10.41 16.84 15.34
C LEU A 132 -8.97 16.37 15.58
N LEU A 133 -8.76 15.06 15.79
CA LEU A 133 -7.41 14.51 16.01
C LEU A 133 -6.48 14.77 14.85
N SER A 134 -6.94 14.51 13.62
CA SER A 134 -6.13 14.77 12.43
C SER A 134 -5.87 16.26 12.22
N GLY A 135 -6.85 17.11 12.53
CA GLY A 135 -6.65 18.55 12.53
C GLY A 135 -5.57 19.00 13.50
N ILE A 136 -5.60 18.50 14.72
CA ILE A 136 -4.61 18.79 15.78
C ILE A 136 -3.21 18.31 15.37
N GLU A 137 -3.11 17.11 14.83
CA GLU A 137 -1.84 16.49 14.45
C GLU A 137 -1.11 17.24 13.33
N HIS A 138 -1.86 17.76 12.34
CA HIS A 138 -1.30 18.40 11.16
C HIS A 138 -1.24 19.93 11.21
N SER A 139 -1.78 20.57 12.26
CA SER A 139 -1.79 22.01 12.41
C SER A 139 -0.56 22.56 13.13
N ASP A 140 -0.15 23.79 12.80
CA ASP A 140 0.74 24.56 13.65
C ASP A 140 0.04 24.99 14.95
N ASP A 141 0.79 25.54 15.90
CA ASP A 141 0.26 25.88 17.22
C ASP A 141 -0.85 26.94 17.16
N GLN A 142 -0.78 27.91 16.25
CA GLN A 142 -1.78 28.96 16.09
C GLN A 142 -3.10 28.38 15.56
N VAL A 143 -3.05 27.64 14.46
CA VAL A 143 -4.24 27.01 13.85
C VAL A 143 -4.86 26.02 14.82
N ARG A 144 -4.04 25.27 15.56
CA ARG A 144 -4.50 24.32 16.58
C ARG A 144 -5.32 25.02 17.67
N GLU A 145 -4.82 26.11 18.23
CA GLU A 145 -5.51 26.87 19.26
C GLU A 145 -6.84 27.47 18.75
N GLU A 146 -6.88 27.92 17.49
CA GLU A 146 -8.11 28.40 16.86
C GLU A 146 -9.13 27.27 16.69
N MET A 147 -8.70 26.12 16.19
CA MET A 147 -9.56 24.94 16.02
C MET A 147 -10.13 24.47 17.36
N LEU A 148 -9.30 24.38 18.39
CA LEU A 148 -9.71 23.98 19.73
C LEU A 148 -10.63 24.99 20.37
N THR A 149 -10.41 26.32 20.20
CA THR A 149 -11.26 27.38 20.73
C THR A 149 -12.69 27.26 20.20
N ILE A 150 -12.85 26.93 18.90
CA ILE A 150 -14.17 26.72 18.29
C ILE A 150 -14.82 25.44 18.85
N PHE A 151 -14.05 24.36 19.00
CA PHE A 151 -14.55 23.11 19.58
C PHE A 151 -15.01 23.26 21.00
N TYR A 152 -14.27 23.98 21.85
CA TYR A 152 -14.60 24.16 23.28
C TYR A 152 -15.86 25.01 23.55
N ARG A 153 -16.33 25.83 22.61
CA ARG A 153 -17.59 26.56 22.73
C ARG A 153 -18.82 25.65 22.90
N TRP A 154 -18.73 24.42 22.45
CA TRP A 154 -19.82 23.45 22.54
C TRP A 154 -20.05 22.91 23.97
N PHE A 155 -19.18 23.24 24.92
CA PHE A 155 -19.24 22.76 26.30
C PHE A 155 -19.75 23.83 27.27
N ASP A 156 -20.04 25.05 26.84
CA ASP A 156 -20.43 26.19 27.73
C ASP A 156 -21.91 26.19 28.11
N GLY A 157 -22.68 25.18 27.70
CA GLY A 157 -24.10 25.07 28.01
C GLY A 157 -25.03 25.95 27.16
N SER A 158 -24.50 26.70 26.19
CA SER A 158 -25.29 27.57 25.31
C SER A 158 -26.06 26.83 24.22
N HIS A 159 -25.74 25.54 23.98
CA HIS A 159 -26.30 24.72 22.92
C HIS A 159 -27.20 23.62 23.48
N GLU A 160 -28.38 23.43 22.86
CA GLU A 160 -29.19 22.20 23.08
C GLU A 160 -28.57 21.05 22.33
N LEU A 161 -28.07 20.06 23.06
CA LEU A 161 -27.40 18.89 22.52
C LEU A 161 -28.25 17.63 22.71
N ASP A 162 -28.44 16.86 21.63
CA ASP A 162 -29.01 15.54 21.73
C ASP A 162 -27.99 14.51 22.32
N GLU A 163 -28.44 13.31 22.62
CA GLU A 163 -27.64 12.25 23.23
C GLU A 163 -26.42 11.85 22.37
N ASP A 164 -26.61 11.79 21.05
CA ASP A 164 -25.55 11.40 20.12
C ASP A 164 -24.49 12.51 19.95
N ALA A 165 -24.89 13.81 20.05
CA ALA A 165 -23.97 14.95 20.10
C ALA A 165 -23.16 14.97 21.40
N ARG A 166 -23.82 14.76 22.55
CA ARG A 166 -23.12 14.65 23.86
C ARG A 166 -22.11 13.52 23.85
N PHE A 167 -22.52 12.34 23.33
CA PHE A 167 -21.61 11.22 23.17
C PHE A 167 -20.41 11.56 22.30
N ALA A 168 -20.62 12.19 21.13
CA ALA A 168 -19.55 12.52 20.19
C ALA A 168 -18.54 13.53 20.78
N LEU A 169 -19.03 14.54 21.51
CA LEU A 169 -18.19 15.52 22.20
C LEU A 169 -17.34 14.86 23.30
N LEU A 170 -17.94 14.02 24.14
CA LEU A 170 -17.24 13.30 25.22
C LEU A 170 -16.21 12.30 24.65
N ASP A 171 -16.55 11.60 23.56
CA ASP A 171 -15.62 10.66 22.90
C ASP A 171 -14.47 11.40 22.21
N ALA A 172 -14.70 12.61 21.72
CA ALA A 172 -13.65 13.48 21.20
C ALA A 172 -12.70 13.94 22.31
N VAL A 173 -13.22 14.42 23.44
CA VAL A 173 -12.41 14.79 24.63
C VAL A 173 -11.58 13.60 25.13
N PHE A 174 -12.19 12.43 25.25
CA PHE A 174 -11.45 11.20 25.62
C PHE A 174 -10.30 10.87 24.68
N SER A 175 -10.44 11.20 23.40
CA SER A 175 -9.47 10.84 22.36
C SER A 175 -8.31 11.85 22.25
N MET A 176 -8.48 13.06 22.79
CA MET A 176 -7.45 14.10 22.75
C MET A 176 -6.34 13.88 23.80
N PRO A 177 -5.10 14.37 23.55
CA PRO A 177 -4.07 14.50 24.57
C PRO A 177 -4.54 15.39 25.74
N ALA A 178 -4.40 14.92 26.97
CA ALA A 178 -4.87 15.64 28.16
C ALA A 178 -4.22 17.03 28.34
N GLU A 179 -2.97 17.17 27.90
CA GLU A 179 -2.18 18.40 27.99
C GLU A 179 -2.81 19.53 27.14
N LEU A 180 -3.49 19.19 26.05
CA LEU A 180 -4.20 20.19 25.24
C LEU A 180 -5.43 20.73 25.96
N CYS A 181 -6.15 19.89 26.71
CA CYS A 181 -7.27 20.31 27.54
C CYS A 181 -6.82 21.28 28.66
N ALA A 182 -5.63 21.04 29.24
CA ALA A 182 -5.08 21.91 30.28
C ALA A 182 -4.63 23.29 29.77
N ARG A 183 -3.99 23.31 28.57
CA ARG A 183 -3.48 24.54 27.96
C ARG A 183 -4.58 25.55 27.59
N SER A 184 -5.74 25.07 27.24
CA SER A 184 -6.84 25.93 26.77
C SER A 184 -7.50 26.80 27.86
N GLY A 185 -7.16 26.61 29.14
CA GLY A 185 -7.83 27.23 30.26
C GLY A 185 -9.31 26.82 30.44
N ARG A 186 -9.74 25.77 29.74
CA ARG A 186 -11.12 25.25 29.70
C ARG A 186 -11.31 23.95 30.42
N LEU A 187 -10.27 23.46 31.12
CA LEU A 187 -10.29 22.20 31.81
C LEU A 187 -11.47 22.02 32.75
N ASP A 188 -11.78 23.07 33.52
CA ASP A 188 -12.89 23.05 34.49
C ASP A 188 -14.23 22.86 33.75
N CYS A 189 -14.47 23.59 32.66
CA CYS A 189 -15.69 23.49 31.86
C CYS A 189 -15.87 22.08 31.25
N LEU A 190 -14.80 21.49 30.71
CA LEU A 190 -14.82 20.14 30.17
C LEU A 190 -15.10 19.09 31.25
N ALA A 191 -14.50 19.26 32.43
CA ALA A 191 -14.68 18.34 33.55
C ALA A 191 -16.11 18.45 34.12
N GLU A 192 -16.66 19.68 34.24
CA GLU A 192 -18.02 19.90 34.67
C GLU A 192 -19.03 19.30 33.69
N PHE A 193 -18.85 19.52 32.39
CA PHE A 193 -19.70 18.92 31.38
C PHE A 193 -19.67 17.38 31.44
N ALA A 194 -18.49 16.79 31.68
CA ALA A 194 -18.39 15.34 31.84
C ALA A 194 -19.09 14.87 33.12
N VAL A 195 -18.95 15.55 34.25
CA VAL A 195 -19.65 15.25 35.52
C VAL A 195 -21.18 15.33 35.33
N ASP A 196 -21.69 16.34 34.63
CA ASP A 196 -23.13 16.51 34.40
C ASP A 196 -23.75 15.39 33.54
N ASN A 197 -22.93 14.66 32.79
CA ASN A 197 -23.35 13.54 31.97
C ASN A 197 -23.05 12.15 32.58
N MET A 198 -22.53 12.06 33.81
CA MET A 198 -22.24 10.77 34.46
C MET A 198 -23.51 10.00 34.83
N ASP A 199 -24.63 10.67 35.10
CA ASP A 199 -25.91 10.08 35.47
C ASP A 199 -26.96 10.16 34.34
N HIS A 200 -26.50 10.38 33.11
CA HIS A 200 -27.36 10.47 31.94
C HIS A 200 -28.14 9.17 31.69
N GLU A 201 -29.37 9.25 31.16
CA GLU A 201 -30.21 8.07 30.89
C GLU A 201 -29.61 7.11 29.85
N ASP A 202 -28.92 7.64 28.83
CA ASP A 202 -28.22 6.82 27.82
C ASP A 202 -26.88 6.28 28.38
N ASP A 203 -26.76 4.95 28.44
CA ASP A 203 -25.55 4.26 28.90
C ASP A 203 -24.29 4.65 28.12
N ARG A 204 -24.41 4.94 26.81
CA ARG A 204 -23.27 5.34 25.98
C ARG A 204 -22.72 6.69 26.43
N VAL A 205 -23.61 7.63 26.76
CA VAL A 205 -23.25 8.96 27.25
C VAL A 205 -22.60 8.85 28.62
N ARG A 206 -23.21 8.08 29.56
CA ARG A 206 -22.60 7.83 30.89
C ARG A 206 -21.19 7.29 30.81
N VAL A 207 -21.00 6.21 30.03
CA VAL A 207 -19.68 5.59 29.87
C VAL A 207 -18.69 6.53 29.18
N ALA A 208 -19.13 7.32 28.19
CA ALA A 208 -18.30 8.31 27.53
C ALA A 208 -17.84 9.43 28.49
N ALA A 209 -18.76 9.88 29.37
CA ALA A 209 -18.49 10.90 30.39
C ALA A 209 -17.40 10.42 31.37
N VAL A 210 -17.53 9.21 31.92
CA VAL A 210 -16.52 8.64 32.81
C VAL A 210 -15.18 8.41 32.09
N ARG A 211 -15.19 8.03 30.81
CA ARG A 211 -13.96 7.93 29.99
C ARG A 211 -13.28 9.28 29.77
N ALA A 212 -14.06 10.32 29.50
CA ALA A 212 -13.54 11.68 29.37
C ALA A 212 -12.90 12.13 30.69
N LEU A 213 -13.57 11.94 31.83
CA LEU A 213 -13.04 12.23 33.16
C LEU A 213 -11.73 11.49 33.45
N LYS A 214 -11.59 10.23 33.03
CA LYS A 214 -10.31 9.50 33.18
C LYS A 214 -9.14 10.23 32.50
N VAL A 215 -9.37 10.85 31.34
CA VAL A 215 -8.32 11.63 30.66
C VAL A 215 -8.12 12.97 31.34
N LEU A 216 -9.18 13.71 31.61
CA LEU A 216 -9.10 15.02 32.22
C LEU A 216 -8.46 14.98 33.60
N THR A 217 -8.76 13.97 34.41
CA THR A 217 -8.19 13.82 35.78
C THR A 217 -6.69 13.55 35.81
N SER A 218 -6.08 13.19 34.69
CA SER A 218 -4.62 13.07 34.60
C SER A 218 -3.91 14.44 34.68
N VAL A 219 -4.63 15.53 34.40
CA VAL A 219 -4.11 16.92 34.42
C VAL A 219 -4.87 17.81 35.41
N VAL A 220 -5.99 17.36 35.99
CA VAL A 220 -6.73 18.06 37.05
C VAL A 220 -5.93 18.02 38.34
N THR A 221 -5.74 19.16 38.98
CA THR A 221 -5.06 19.33 40.27
C THR A 221 -6.05 19.87 41.31
N ARG A 222 -5.63 19.91 42.59
CA ARG A 222 -6.44 20.48 43.69
C ARG A 222 -6.71 21.98 43.53
N GLU A 223 -5.98 22.64 42.66
CA GLU A 223 -6.14 24.10 42.39
C GLU A 223 -7.27 24.37 41.38
N ASN A 224 -7.72 23.38 40.63
CA ASN A 224 -8.80 23.52 39.70
C ASN A 224 -10.15 23.64 40.38
N ALA A 225 -11.01 24.52 39.92
CA ALA A 225 -12.34 24.79 40.50
C ALA A 225 -13.24 23.52 40.47
N CYS A 226 -13.09 22.70 39.45
CA CYS A 226 -13.85 21.45 39.28
C CYS A 226 -13.40 20.29 40.20
N TYR A 227 -12.25 20.39 40.89
CA TYR A 227 -11.64 19.24 41.59
C TYR A 227 -12.59 18.59 42.60
N GLU A 228 -13.19 19.35 43.51
CA GLU A 228 -14.07 18.82 44.57
C GLU A 228 -15.35 18.20 43.97
N ARG A 229 -15.90 18.81 42.93
CA ARG A 229 -17.08 18.28 42.23
C ARG A 229 -16.76 16.96 41.55
N VAL A 230 -15.63 16.86 40.80
CA VAL A 230 -15.15 15.62 40.17
C VAL A 230 -14.88 14.55 41.22
N ARG A 231 -14.17 14.89 42.31
CA ARG A 231 -13.88 13.98 43.43
C ARG A 231 -15.16 13.37 43.98
N LYS A 232 -16.14 14.20 44.33
CA LYS A 232 -17.42 13.75 44.88
C LYS A 232 -18.16 12.84 43.91
N ALA A 233 -18.36 13.29 42.67
CA ALA A 233 -19.08 12.53 41.64
C ALA A 233 -18.44 11.14 41.40
N VAL A 234 -17.11 11.06 41.32
CA VAL A 234 -16.43 9.79 41.09
C VAL A 234 -16.47 8.85 42.30
N THR A 235 -16.46 9.40 43.51
CA THR A 235 -16.56 8.57 44.73
C THR A 235 -17.96 7.98 44.89
N GLU A 236 -18.99 8.74 44.52
CA GLU A 236 -20.41 8.34 44.64
C GLU A 236 -20.95 7.59 43.40
N MET A 237 -20.16 7.44 42.32
CA MET A 237 -20.62 6.83 41.08
C MET A 237 -21.03 5.35 41.24
N ASP A 238 -22.08 4.94 40.49
CA ASP A 238 -22.46 3.54 40.41
C ASP A 238 -21.42 2.69 39.69
N THR A 239 -20.98 1.63 40.35
CA THR A 239 -19.97 0.66 39.89
C THR A 239 -20.57 -0.72 39.60
N GLY A 240 -21.78 -0.80 39.08
CA GLY A 240 -22.50 -2.04 38.80
C GLY A 240 -21.83 -2.99 37.80
N SER A 241 -20.74 -2.60 37.14
CA SER A 241 -19.95 -3.47 36.24
C SER A 241 -18.46 -3.35 36.47
N ILE A 242 -17.74 -4.43 36.15
CA ILE A 242 -16.25 -4.47 36.26
C ILE A 242 -15.57 -3.36 35.45
N THR A 243 -16.16 -3.00 34.33
CA THR A 243 -15.71 -1.90 33.46
C THR A 243 -15.80 -0.55 34.15
N MET A 244 -16.88 -0.30 34.90
CA MET A 244 -17.07 0.94 35.65
C MET A 244 -16.13 0.98 36.87
N VAL A 245 -15.93 -0.13 37.56
CA VAL A 245 -14.94 -0.26 38.63
C VAL A 245 -13.53 0.09 38.12
N PHE A 246 -13.17 -0.38 36.93
CA PHE A 246 -11.86 -0.07 36.33
C PHE A 246 -11.71 1.41 36.00
N LEU A 247 -12.73 2.04 35.43
CA LEU A 247 -12.70 3.46 35.15
C LEU A 247 -12.58 4.28 36.44
N GLN A 248 -13.38 3.95 37.46
CA GLN A 248 -13.29 4.56 38.79
C GLN A 248 -11.90 4.42 39.39
N TYR A 249 -11.36 3.21 39.40
CA TYR A 249 -10.00 2.94 39.86
C TYR A 249 -8.96 3.84 39.19
N ARG A 250 -9.02 3.98 37.85
CA ARG A 250 -8.08 4.83 37.10
C ARG A 250 -8.22 6.30 37.43
N ILE A 251 -9.45 6.81 37.61
CA ILE A 251 -9.70 8.20 37.97
C ILE A 251 -9.23 8.48 39.39
N LEU A 252 -9.57 7.63 40.36
CA LEU A 252 -9.11 7.77 41.76
C LEU A 252 -7.58 7.72 41.86
N THR A 253 -6.93 6.86 41.07
CA THR A 253 -5.47 6.81 40.99
C THR A 253 -4.89 8.13 40.45
N ASN A 254 -5.47 8.70 39.41
CA ASN A 254 -5.07 10.01 38.87
C ASN A 254 -5.19 11.12 39.93
N LEU A 255 -6.29 11.14 40.69
CA LEU A 255 -6.55 12.10 41.74
C LEU A 255 -5.77 11.80 43.04
N ARG A 256 -4.99 10.71 43.09
CA ARG A 256 -4.23 10.26 44.25
C ARG A 256 -5.11 9.99 45.48
N LEU A 257 -6.26 9.36 45.27
CA LEU A 257 -7.21 8.94 46.30
C LEU A 257 -7.06 7.45 46.58
N ASP A 258 -7.72 6.97 47.67
CA ASP A 258 -7.68 5.56 48.06
C ASP A 258 -8.37 4.67 47.00
N THR A 259 -7.76 3.55 46.69
CA THR A 259 -8.19 2.59 45.65
C THR A 259 -8.18 1.13 46.09
N GLU A 260 -8.04 0.86 47.38
CA GLU A 260 -7.90 -0.52 47.89
C GLU A 260 -9.13 -1.40 47.54
N SER A 261 -10.32 -0.85 47.71
CA SER A 261 -11.57 -1.54 47.40
C SER A 261 -11.65 -1.94 45.92
N GLN A 262 -11.37 -1.01 45.01
CA GLN A 262 -11.41 -1.26 43.58
C GLN A 262 -10.33 -2.25 43.14
N ARG A 263 -9.13 -2.16 43.71
CA ARG A 263 -8.04 -3.12 43.46
C ARG A 263 -8.43 -4.53 43.87
N GLY A 264 -9.10 -4.70 45.01
CA GLY A 264 -9.59 -6.00 45.46
C GLY A 264 -10.57 -6.63 44.47
N ILE A 265 -11.47 -5.85 43.91
CA ILE A 265 -12.43 -6.31 42.91
C ILE A 265 -11.75 -6.63 41.57
N LEU A 266 -10.89 -5.71 41.08
CA LEU A 266 -10.31 -5.81 39.73
C LEU A 266 -9.33 -6.97 39.57
N TYR A 267 -8.56 -7.28 40.62
CA TYR A 267 -7.51 -8.28 40.55
C TYR A 267 -7.89 -9.63 41.26
N GLY A 268 -9.20 -9.85 41.41
CA GLY A 268 -9.77 -11.14 41.86
C GLY A 268 -9.53 -12.28 40.85
N SER A 269 -9.83 -13.53 41.25
CA SER A 269 -9.47 -14.74 40.46
C SER A 269 -10.20 -14.87 39.11
N ASP A 270 -11.45 -14.42 39.01
CA ASP A 270 -12.33 -14.74 37.86
C ASP A 270 -12.54 -13.57 36.87
N VAL A 271 -11.93 -12.43 37.15
CA VAL A 271 -12.14 -11.18 36.38
C VAL A 271 -11.82 -11.34 34.87
N VAL A 272 -10.75 -12.09 34.53
CA VAL A 272 -10.37 -12.31 33.12
C VAL A 272 -11.43 -13.11 32.37
N SER A 273 -12.01 -14.12 33.02
CA SER A 273 -13.08 -14.93 32.44
C SER A 273 -14.34 -14.12 32.24
N ASP A 274 -14.71 -13.25 33.19
CA ASP A 274 -15.85 -12.35 33.07
C ASP A 274 -15.71 -11.36 31.90
N ILE A 275 -14.51 -10.79 31.72
CA ILE A 275 -14.21 -9.90 30.58
C ILE A 275 -14.35 -10.63 29.24
N PHE A 276 -13.87 -11.87 29.14
CA PHE A 276 -14.02 -12.66 27.93
C PHE A 276 -15.49 -12.96 27.63
N LEU A 277 -16.29 -13.34 28.63
CA LEU A 277 -17.69 -13.57 28.48
C LEU A 277 -18.46 -12.33 28.04
N GLU A 278 -18.16 -11.16 28.61
CA GLU A 278 -18.74 -9.88 28.16
C GLU A 278 -18.38 -9.57 26.70
N ASN A 279 -17.11 -9.74 26.31
CA ASN A 279 -16.66 -9.45 24.95
C ASN A 279 -17.26 -10.39 23.90
N LEU A 280 -17.63 -11.62 24.26
CA LEU A 280 -18.28 -12.57 23.35
C LEU A 280 -19.77 -12.26 23.14
N LYS A 281 -20.42 -11.49 24.01
CA LYS A 281 -21.82 -11.09 23.84
C LYS A 281 -21.94 -10.13 22.66
N SER A 282 -22.76 -10.45 21.68
CA SER A 282 -23.03 -9.58 20.52
C SER A 282 -23.66 -8.25 20.94
N VAL A 283 -24.46 -8.25 22.00
CA VAL A 283 -25.14 -7.08 22.53
C VAL A 283 -24.23 -6.13 23.33
N THR A 284 -23.02 -6.56 23.71
CA THR A 284 -22.10 -5.70 24.47
C THR A 284 -21.68 -4.51 23.61
N PRO A 285 -21.93 -3.26 24.05
CA PRO A 285 -21.54 -2.07 23.32
C PRO A 285 -20.05 -2.04 23.03
N TRP A 286 -19.67 -1.58 21.85
CA TRP A 286 -18.28 -1.53 21.42
C TRP A 286 -17.36 -0.73 22.38
N ILE A 287 -17.92 0.30 23.02
CA ILE A 287 -17.20 1.14 23.97
C ILE A 287 -16.76 0.35 25.22
N LEU A 288 -17.61 -0.56 25.71
CA LEU A 288 -17.27 -1.47 26.81
C LEU A 288 -16.18 -2.47 26.38
N LYS A 289 -16.29 -3.01 25.17
CA LYS A 289 -15.25 -3.88 24.61
C LYS A 289 -13.89 -3.18 24.56
N ALA A 290 -13.85 -1.92 24.12
CA ALA A 290 -12.62 -1.14 24.07
C ALA A 290 -12.02 -0.87 25.47
N ILE A 291 -12.84 -0.69 26.51
CA ILE A 291 -12.38 -0.55 27.88
C ILE A 291 -11.86 -1.90 28.42
N ASN A 292 -12.58 -2.98 28.13
CA ASN A 292 -12.18 -4.32 28.56
C ASN A 292 -10.85 -4.78 27.97
N ILE A 293 -10.52 -4.36 26.75
CA ILE A 293 -9.18 -4.58 26.17
C ILE A 293 -8.10 -3.94 27.03
N LYS A 294 -8.33 -2.71 27.51
CA LYS A 294 -7.39 -2.02 28.40
C LYS A 294 -7.30 -2.68 29.77
N LEU A 295 -8.41 -3.18 30.29
CA LEU A 295 -8.43 -3.92 31.55
C LEU A 295 -7.66 -5.26 31.43
N LEU A 296 -7.82 -6.00 30.32
CA LEU A 296 -7.05 -7.22 30.05
C LEU A 296 -5.55 -6.96 30.00
N ALA A 297 -5.13 -5.89 29.35
CA ALA A 297 -3.73 -5.50 29.32
C ALA A 297 -3.21 -5.08 30.71
N ASP A 298 -4.02 -4.39 31.50
CA ASP A 298 -3.72 -3.98 32.87
C ASP A 298 -3.55 -5.20 33.82
N GLN A 299 -4.34 -6.26 33.63
CA GLN A 299 -4.20 -7.52 34.39
C GLN A 299 -2.79 -8.13 34.23
N VAL A 300 -2.26 -8.10 33.00
CA VAL A 300 -0.91 -8.61 32.71
C VAL A 300 0.16 -7.76 33.40
N ASP A 301 0.01 -6.43 33.37
CA ASP A 301 0.93 -5.50 34.02
C ASP A 301 0.97 -5.71 35.56
N HIS A 302 -0.14 -6.16 36.15
CA HIS A 302 -0.25 -6.50 37.58
C HIS A 302 0.15 -7.96 37.93
N GLY A 303 0.84 -8.66 37.01
CA GLY A 303 1.51 -9.92 37.24
C GLY A 303 0.73 -11.18 36.86
N ARG A 304 -0.45 -11.06 36.28
CA ARG A 304 -1.24 -12.21 35.80
C ARG A 304 -0.78 -12.70 34.43
N ARG A 305 0.47 -13.16 34.40
CA ARG A 305 1.14 -13.62 33.18
C ARG A 305 0.69 -15.01 32.72
N GLU A 306 0.10 -15.80 33.59
CA GLU A 306 -0.44 -17.13 33.30
C GLU A 306 -1.53 -17.11 32.22
N HIS A 307 -2.25 -15.99 32.06
CA HIS A 307 -3.31 -15.83 31.06
C HIS A 307 -2.86 -15.13 29.77
N ILE A 308 -1.57 -14.79 29.62
CA ILE A 308 -1.11 -13.93 28.52
C ILE A 308 -1.42 -14.49 27.13
N LEU A 309 -1.23 -15.80 26.93
CA LEU A 309 -1.54 -16.42 25.64
C LEU A 309 -3.04 -16.31 25.31
N HIS A 310 -3.90 -16.59 26.29
CA HIS A 310 -5.36 -16.47 26.09
C HIS A 310 -5.78 -15.02 25.81
N ILE A 311 -5.19 -14.06 26.52
CA ILE A 311 -5.43 -12.63 26.29
C ILE A 311 -5.00 -12.24 24.86
N CYS A 312 -3.79 -12.62 24.44
CA CYS A 312 -3.28 -12.32 23.10
C CYS A 312 -4.09 -13.02 21.99
N ALA A 313 -4.50 -14.27 22.22
CA ALA A 313 -5.38 -14.99 21.28
C ALA A 313 -6.75 -14.31 21.17
N HIS A 314 -7.33 -13.84 22.28
CA HIS A 314 -8.57 -13.08 22.28
C HIS A 314 -8.43 -11.73 21.56
N LEU A 315 -7.34 -10.98 21.78
CA LEU A 315 -7.04 -9.74 21.07
C LEU A 315 -6.87 -9.98 19.56
N SER A 316 -6.14 -11.01 19.17
CA SER A 316 -6.01 -11.45 17.77
C SER A 316 -7.37 -11.74 17.14
N ASN A 317 -8.27 -12.40 17.86
CA ASN A 317 -9.62 -12.67 17.39
C ASN A 317 -10.45 -11.39 17.23
N LEU A 318 -10.37 -10.43 18.16
CA LEU A 318 -11.03 -9.13 18.03
C LEU A 318 -10.56 -8.33 16.81
N ILE A 319 -9.28 -8.42 16.44
CA ILE A 319 -8.75 -7.84 15.21
C ILE A 319 -9.44 -8.45 13.98
N LYS A 320 -9.64 -9.77 13.98
CA LYS A 320 -10.22 -10.50 12.84
C LYS A 320 -11.72 -10.29 12.67
N VAL A 321 -12.50 -10.24 13.77
CA VAL A 321 -13.97 -10.37 13.70
C VAL A 321 -14.77 -9.18 14.21
N SER A 322 -14.17 -8.21 14.90
CA SER A 322 -14.94 -7.10 15.46
C SER A 322 -15.53 -6.22 14.35
N GLU A 323 -16.81 -5.92 14.40
CA GLU A 323 -17.45 -4.98 13.45
C GLU A 323 -16.98 -3.53 13.64
N HIS A 324 -16.50 -3.19 14.83
CA HIS A 324 -16.11 -1.82 15.17
C HIS A 324 -14.61 -1.60 15.00
N VAL A 325 -14.23 -0.68 14.11
CA VAL A 325 -12.81 -0.37 13.77
C VAL A 325 -12.01 0.04 15.00
N GLY A 326 -12.59 0.85 15.91
CA GLY A 326 -11.92 1.28 17.13
C GLY A 326 -11.53 0.11 18.05
N VAL A 327 -12.40 -0.90 18.16
CA VAL A 327 -12.12 -2.12 18.95
C VAL A 327 -10.96 -2.90 18.34
N ARG A 328 -10.90 -3.04 17.00
CA ARG A 328 -9.79 -3.70 16.31
C ARG A 328 -8.48 -2.98 16.55
N HIS A 329 -8.50 -1.65 16.46
CA HIS A 329 -7.33 -0.82 16.69
C HIS A 329 -6.82 -0.92 18.14
N ASP A 330 -7.71 -0.82 19.13
CA ASP A 330 -7.35 -0.97 20.54
C ASP A 330 -6.81 -2.39 20.82
N ALA A 331 -7.44 -3.43 20.25
CA ALA A 331 -6.96 -4.81 20.35
C ALA A 331 -5.58 -5.01 19.73
N GLY A 332 -5.35 -4.45 18.54
CA GLY A 332 -4.07 -4.52 17.86
C GLY A 332 -2.95 -3.82 18.64
N LYS A 333 -3.19 -2.60 19.13
CA LYS A 333 -2.23 -1.89 19.99
C LYS A 333 -1.91 -2.65 21.27
N ALA A 334 -2.93 -3.23 21.91
CA ALA A 334 -2.73 -4.05 23.10
C ALA A 334 -1.89 -5.30 22.79
N LEU A 335 -2.19 -5.98 21.67
CA LEU A 335 -1.43 -7.15 21.21
C LEU A 335 0.04 -6.82 20.99
N LEU A 336 0.33 -5.74 20.26
CA LEU A 336 1.71 -5.29 20.01
C LEU A 336 2.45 -4.95 21.31
N ARG A 337 1.76 -4.32 22.28
CA ARG A 337 2.33 -4.01 23.60
C ARG A 337 2.68 -5.26 24.38
N LEU A 338 1.83 -6.27 24.34
CA LEU A 338 2.01 -7.52 25.12
C LEU A 338 2.93 -8.53 24.45
N GLY A 339 3.21 -8.40 23.16
CA GLY A 339 3.99 -9.36 22.37
C GLY A 339 5.34 -9.73 22.96
N HIS A 340 6.01 -8.79 23.64
CA HIS A 340 7.32 -9.00 24.28
C HIS A 340 7.28 -9.96 25.49
N LEU A 341 6.11 -10.26 26.02
CA LEU A 341 5.92 -11.15 27.17
C LEU A 341 5.61 -12.60 26.76
N LEU A 342 5.33 -12.84 25.49
CA LEU A 342 5.07 -14.16 24.93
C LEU A 342 6.39 -14.94 24.77
N SER A 343 6.32 -16.27 24.95
CA SER A 343 7.41 -17.15 24.49
C SER A 343 7.46 -17.19 22.96
N THR A 344 8.56 -17.67 22.37
CA THR A 344 8.71 -17.81 20.92
C THR A 344 7.60 -18.65 20.29
N ASP A 345 7.24 -19.77 20.91
CA ASP A 345 6.18 -20.65 20.40
C ASP A 345 4.81 -19.99 20.48
N GLN A 346 4.52 -19.28 21.58
CA GLN A 346 3.30 -18.52 21.77
C GLN A 346 3.19 -17.37 20.75
N ALA A 347 4.28 -16.66 20.51
CA ALA A 347 4.30 -15.60 19.49
C ALA A 347 4.03 -16.16 18.10
N ASN A 348 4.62 -17.32 17.77
CA ASN A 348 4.35 -17.99 16.50
C ASN A 348 2.89 -18.43 16.36
N GLU A 349 2.28 -18.97 17.42
CA GLU A 349 0.87 -19.34 17.42
C GLU A 349 -0.03 -18.12 17.06
N ILE A 350 0.20 -16.98 17.70
CA ILE A 350 -0.54 -15.75 17.41
C ILE A 350 -0.30 -15.25 15.97
N ALA A 351 0.94 -15.28 15.50
CA ALA A 351 1.26 -14.87 14.12
C ALA A 351 0.58 -15.77 13.07
N VAL A 352 0.56 -17.09 13.30
CA VAL A 352 -0.14 -18.07 12.45
C VAL A 352 -1.65 -17.82 12.45
N GLU A 353 -2.25 -17.49 13.60
CA GLU A 353 -3.67 -17.17 13.68
C GLU A 353 -4.03 -15.87 12.93
N LEU A 354 -3.19 -14.85 12.99
CA LEU A 354 -3.37 -13.63 12.18
C LEU A 354 -3.19 -13.91 10.69
N LEU A 355 -2.17 -14.71 10.32
CA LEU A 355 -1.93 -15.10 8.93
C LEU A 355 -3.12 -15.87 8.34
N LYS A 356 -3.70 -16.82 9.08
CA LYS A 356 -4.94 -17.50 8.67
C LYS A 356 -6.08 -16.50 8.41
N GLY A 357 -6.15 -15.43 9.19
CA GLY A 357 -7.11 -14.36 8.97
C GLY A 357 -6.92 -13.63 7.63
N LEU A 358 -5.69 -13.54 7.10
CA LEU A 358 -5.43 -13.02 5.74
C LEU A 358 -5.87 -14.01 4.66
N GLU A 359 -5.63 -15.31 4.87
CA GLU A 359 -5.86 -16.36 3.87
C GLU A 359 -7.35 -16.66 3.66
N VAL A 360 -8.13 -16.68 4.73
CA VAL A 360 -9.53 -17.17 4.74
C VAL A 360 -10.53 -16.06 5.01
N GLY A 361 -10.08 -14.94 5.57
CA GLY A 361 -10.95 -13.84 5.97
C GLY A 361 -11.56 -13.11 4.78
N GLU A 362 -12.83 -12.70 4.94
CA GLU A 362 -13.40 -11.72 4.03
C GLU A 362 -12.57 -10.43 4.09
N TYR A 363 -12.37 -9.77 2.96
CA TYR A 363 -11.53 -8.56 2.88
C TYR A 363 -12.01 -7.44 3.81
N GLU A 364 -13.30 -7.33 4.04
CA GLU A 364 -13.89 -6.37 4.99
C GLU A 364 -13.26 -6.48 6.38
N PHE A 365 -12.83 -7.67 6.76
CA PHE A 365 -12.20 -7.96 8.05
C PHE A 365 -10.68 -8.09 7.95
N SER A 366 -10.17 -8.77 6.94
CA SER A 366 -8.73 -9.05 6.80
C SER A 366 -7.88 -7.81 6.52
N LYS A 367 -8.44 -6.75 5.94
CA LYS A 367 -7.75 -5.47 5.65
C LYS A 367 -7.16 -4.74 6.87
N TYR A 368 -7.55 -5.14 8.09
CA TYR A 368 -7.01 -4.55 9.33
C TYR A 368 -5.88 -5.36 9.95
N ILE A 369 -5.63 -6.57 9.46
CA ILE A 369 -4.60 -7.46 10.00
C ILE A 369 -3.18 -7.01 9.64
N PRO A 370 -2.90 -6.49 8.43
CA PRO A 370 -1.55 -6.16 7.97
C PRO A 370 -0.76 -5.26 8.93
N GLU A 371 -1.38 -4.20 9.43
CA GLU A 371 -0.76 -3.25 10.37
C GLU A 371 -0.21 -3.96 11.62
N TYR A 372 -0.97 -4.92 12.13
CA TYR A 372 -0.60 -5.62 13.38
C TYR A 372 0.26 -6.84 13.12
N LEU A 373 -0.01 -7.64 12.11
CA LEU A 373 0.81 -8.80 11.79
C LEU A 373 2.23 -8.40 11.35
N GLY A 374 2.35 -7.37 10.50
CA GLY A 374 3.66 -6.90 10.03
C GLY A 374 4.56 -6.41 11.18
N GLU A 375 4.01 -5.68 12.15
CA GLU A 375 4.78 -5.24 13.32
C GLU A 375 4.97 -6.36 14.36
N PHE A 376 3.96 -7.21 14.57
CA PHE A 376 4.03 -8.35 15.50
C PHE A 376 5.07 -9.39 15.06
N ALA A 377 5.28 -9.56 13.75
CA ALA A 377 6.29 -10.45 13.18
C ALA A 377 7.71 -10.19 13.72
N LEU A 378 7.98 -8.97 14.21
CA LEU A 378 9.26 -8.63 14.84
C LEU A 378 9.51 -9.36 16.19
N TRP A 379 8.52 -10.07 16.72
CA TRP A 379 8.67 -10.91 17.92
C TRP A 379 9.03 -12.36 17.57
N LEU A 380 8.95 -12.76 16.30
CA LEU A 380 9.27 -14.11 15.85
C LEU A 380 10.79 -14.34 15.80
N PRO A 381 11.30 -15.51 16.19
CA PRO A 381 12.68 -15.88 15.94
C PRO A 381 12.97 -15.98 14.43
N PRO A 382 14.25 -15.90 13.99
CA PRO A 382 14.61 -15.82 12.58
C PRO A 382 13.99 -16.88 11.68
N GLU A 383 13.98 -18.14 12.09
CA GLU A 383 13.40 -19.24 11.30
C GLU A 383 11.89 -19.07 11.09
N GLN A 384 11.16 -18.74 12.14
CA GLN A 384 9.71 -18.52 12.07
C GLN A 384 9.35 -17.24 11.29
N LEU A 385 10.20 -16.21 11.36
CA LEU A 385 10.04 -15.00 10.55
C LEU A 385 10.24 -15.33 9.07
N ASP A 386 11.24 -16.13 8.72
CA ASP A 386 11.49 -16.55 7.34
C ASP A 386 10.35 -17.43 6.81
N ASP A 387 9.77 -18.30 7.64
CA ASP A 387 8.57 -19.08 7.31
C ASP A 387 7.35 -18.18 7.06
N LEU A 388 7.16 -17.14 7.88
CA LEU A 388 6.09 -16.16 7.68
C LEU A 388 6.27 -15.42 6.34
N ILE A 389 7.49 -14.95 6.04
CA ILE A 389 7.81 -14.27 4.78
C ILE A 389 7.54 -15.19 3.59
N GLU A 390 7.91 -16.48 3.68
CA GLU A 390 7.64 -17.46 2.62
C GLU A 390 6.14 -17.67 2.40
N ARG A 391 5.36 -17.78 3.46
CA ARG A 391 3.90 -17.90 3.34
C ARG A 391 3.27 -16.64 2.74
N LEU A 392 3.72 -15.44 3.13
CA LEU A 392 3.28 -14.19 2.50
C LEU A 392 3.66 -14.14 1.02
N HIS A 393 4.86 -14.62 0.66
CA HIS A 393 5.28 -14.75 -0.74
C HIS A 393 4.32 -15.64 -1.55
N LEU A 394 3.94 -16.79 -1.01
CA LEU A 394 2.96 -17.66 -1.67
C LEU A 394 1.60 -16.97 -1.87
N LEU A 395 1.17 -16.14 -0.90
CA LEU A 395 -0.07 -15.38 -1.02
C LEU A 395 -0.02 -14.31 -2.12
N LEU A 396 1.15 -13.79 -2.49
CA LEU A 396 1.29 -12.83 -3.61
C LEU A 396 0.94 -13.45 -4.98
N ALA A 397 1.02 -14.78 -5.10
CA ALA A 397 0.58 -15.50 -6.29
C ALA A 397 -0.88 -15.96 -6.25
N ASN A 398 -1.67 -15.53 -5.24
CA ASN A 398 -3.07 -15.94 -5.09
C ASN A 398 -3.95 -15.34 -6.20
N GLY A 399 -4.94 -16.12 -6.65
CA GLY A 399 -5.94 -15.69 -7.64
C GLY A 399 -6.84 -14.55 -7.17
N ASN A 400 -7.01 -14.37 -5.85
CA ASN A 400 -7.79 -13.30 -5.25
C ASN A 400 -6.93 -12.06 -4.99
N GLU A 401 -7.19 -10.96 -5.71
CA GLU A 401 -6.45 -9.70 -5.57
C GLU A 401 -6.52 -9.10 -4.16
N GLN A 402 -7.59 -9.37 -3.41
CA GLN A 402 -7.75 -8.87 -2.05
C GLN A 402 -6.77 -9.53 -1.08
N ILE A 403 -6.56 -10.85 -1.24
CA ILE A 403 -5.56 -11.59 -0.46
C ILE A 403 -4.16 -11.09 -0.81
N VAL A 404 -3.89 -10.87 -2.10
CA VAL A 404 -2.60 -10.29 -2.55
C VAL A 404 -2.37 -8.91 -1.94
N SER A 405 -3.39 -8.04 -1.93
CA SER A 405 -3.28 -6.69 -1.35
C SER A 405 -2.93 -6.73 0.15
N VAL A 406 -3.63 -7.54 0.94
CA VAL A 406 -3.35 -7.61 2.39
C VAL A 406 -2.00 -8.28 2.70
N ALA A 407 -1.58 -9.25 1.90
CA ALA A 407 -0.25 -9.85 2.03
C ALA A 407 0.86 -8.83 1.70
N LEU A 408 0.66 -8.05 0.64
CA LEU A 408 1.59 -7.00 0.21
C LEU A 408 1.70 -5.87 1.25
N ASP A 409 0.57 -5.43 1.79
CA ASP A 409 0.55 -4.42 2.85
C ASP A 409 1.26 -4.93 4.12
N THR A 410 1.06 -6.21 4.49
CA THR A 410 1.79 -6.85 5.59
C THR A 410 3.31 -6.83 5.38
N LEU A 411 3.77 -7.14 4.16
CA LEU A 411 5.20 -7.05 3.80
C LEU A 411 5.72 -5.60 3.87
N GLY A 412 4.90 -4.64 3.48
CA GLY A 412 5.21 -3.20 3.59
C GLY A 412 5.42 -2.77 5.04
N VAL A 413 4.48 -3.11 5.93
CA VAL A 413 4.58 -2.81 7.38
C VAL A 413 5.78 -3.51 8.00
N LEU A 414 6.01 -4.79 7.65
CA LEU A 414 7.18 -5.53 8.14
C LEU A 414 8.49 -4.86 7.72
N LEU A 415 8.64 -4.47 6.46
CA LEU A 415 9.84 -3.78 5.96
C LEU A 415 10.03 -2.42 6.64
N GLU A 416 8.95 -1.66 6.81
CA GLU A 416 8.94 -0.35 7.49
C GLU A 416 9.50 -0.45 8.91
N CYS A 417 9.10 -1.47 9.65
CA CYS A 417 9.43 -1.66 11.06
C CYS A 417 10.71 -2.50 11.28
N TYR A 418 11.26 -3.10 10.22
CA TYR A 418 12.32 -4.10 10.31
C TYR A 418 13.62 -3.62 10.96
N SER A 419 13.92 -2.32 10.92
CA SER A 419 15.13 -1.75 11.54
C SER A 419 15.27 -2.07 13.03
N ARG A 420 14.16 -2.39 13.72
CA ARG A 420 14.14 -2.80 15.14
C ARG A 420 14.49 -4.28 15.37
N TYR A 421 14.40 -5.11 14.33
CA TYR A 421 14.56 -6.55 14.42
C TYR A 421 16.01 -7.01 14.70
N PRO A 422 17.04 -6.50 14.00
CA PRO A 422 18.43 -6.95 14.18
C PRO A 422 18.94 -6.75 15.59
N ALA A 423 18.55 -5.64 16.25
CA ALA A 423 18.94 -5.35 17.63
C ALA A 423 18.36 -6.36 18.64
N ARG A 424 17.14 -6.86 18.37
CA ARG A 424 16.43 -7.81 19.26
C ARG A 424 17.03 -9.21 19.21
N PHE A 425 17.33 -9.71 18.01
CA PHE A 425 17.83 -11.06 17.80
C PHE A 425 19.34 -11.12 17.56
N ARG A 426 20.06 -9.99 17.71
CA ARG A 426 21.50 -9.86 17.42
C ARG A 426 21.87 -10.41 16.04
N GLU A 427 21.04 -10.06 15.08
CA GLU A 427 21.19 -10.55 13.72
C GLU A 427 22.43 -9.96 13.04
N PRO A 428 23.25 -10.78 12.32
CA PRO A 428 24.37 -10.27 11.55
C PRO A 428 23.92 -9.28 10.48
N GLU A 429 24.72 -8.25 10.22
CA GLU A 429 24.38 -7.17 9.25
C GLU A 429 24.08 -7.72 7.85
N GLN A 430 24.82 -8.74 7.39
CA GLN A 430 24.58 -9.35 6.07
C GLN A 430 23.23 -10.05 6.01
N VAL A 431 22.86 -10.81 7.02
CA VAL A 431 21.56 -11.52 7.09
C VAL A 431 20.41 -10.51 7.12
N SER A 432 20.58 -9.44 7.88
CA SER A 432 19.62 -8.33 7.92
C SER A 432 19.45 -7.66 6.55
N LEU A 433 20.55 -7.40 5.86
CA LEU A 433 20.53 -6.82 4.51
C LEU A 433 19.85 -7.77 3.51
N ASP A 434 20.16 -9.06 3.56
CA ASP A 434 19.59 -10.06 2.66
C ASP A 434 18.06 -10.19 2.88
N ARG A 435 17.60 -10.19 4.14
CA ARG A 435 16.15 -10.25 4.43
C ARG A 435 15.43 -8.96 4.00
N ARG A 436 16.00 -7.79 4.25
CA ARG A 436 15.44 -6.50 3.76
C ARG A 436 15.40 -6.46 2.24
N THR A 437 16.44 -6.96 1.58
CA THR A 437 16.51 -7.07 0.13
C THR A 437 15.42 -7.99 -0.39
N ARG A 438 15.21 -9.13 0.26
CA ARG A 438 14.13 -10.07 -0.09
C ARG A 438 12.75 -9.43 0.07
N LEU A 439 12.46 -8.79 1.20
CA LEU A 439 11.19 -8.09 1.43
C LEU A 439 10.92 -7.03 0.36
N LEU A 440 11.91 -6.19 0.06
CA LEU A 440 11.79 -5.19 -1.00
C LEU A 440 11.58 -5.83 -2.38
N GLY A 441 12.27 -6.93 -2.68
CA GLY A 441 12.11 -7.69 -3.92
C GLY A 441 10.68 -8.19 -4.11
N LEU A 442 10.08 -8.77 -3.07
CA LEU A 442 8.69 -9.23 -3.09
C LEU A 442 7.70 -8.08 -3.37
N ILE A 443 7.92 -6.91 -2.75
CA ILE A 443 7.09 -5.72 -3.00
C ILE A 443 7.27 -5.24 -4.46
N LEU A 444 8.50 -5.20 -4.98
CA LEU A 444 8.78 -4.80 -6.36
C LEU A 444 8.19 -5.79 -7.39
N SER A 445 8.13 -7.09 -7.08
CA SER A 445 7.50 -8.08 -7.96
C SER A 445 6.03 -7.75 -8.24
N CYS A 446 5.35 -7.19 -7.25
CA CYS A 446 3.96 -6.75 -7.38
C CYS A 446 3.78 -5.53 -8.30
N LEU A 447 4.80 -4.69 -8.49
CA LEU A 447 4.76 -3.61 -9.49
C LEU A 447 4.70 -4.13 -10.93
N ALA A 448 5.24 -5.31 -11.19
CA ALA A 448 5.19 -5.95 -12.50
C ALA A 448 3.94 -6.82 -12.70
N ASN A 449 3.09 -6.98 -11.69
CA ASN A 449 1.91 -7.84 -11.75
C ASN A 449 0.98 -7.42 -12.90
N TYR A 450 0.33 -8.41 -13.56
CA TYR A 450 -0.59 -8.14 -14.66
C TYR A 450 -1.91 -7.52 -14.21
N ARG A 451 -2.28 -7.65 -12.93
CA ARG A 451 -3.48 -7.06 -12.32
C ARG A 451 -3.21 -5.62 -11.90
N GLU A 452 -4.07 -4.72 -12.34
CA GLU A 452 -3.90 -3.28 -12.10
C GLU A 452 -4.00 -2.93 -10.61
N GLN A 453 -4.93 -3.53 -9.87
CA GLN A 453 -5.11 -3.27 -8.44
C GLN A 453 -3.87 -3.65 -7.63
N VAL A 454 -3.25 -4.79 -7.93
CA VAL A 454 -2.02 -5.22 -7.25
C VAL A 454 -0.87 -4.24 -7.50
N ARG A 455 -0.75 -3.73 -8.73
CA ARG A 455 0.26 -2.70 -9.04
C ARG A 455 0.00 -1.38 -8.30
N GLN A 456 -1.26 -0.96 -8.18
CA GLN A 456 -1.66 0.23 -7.44
C GLN A 456 -1.30 0.09 -5.96
N GLU A 457 -1.62 -1.04 -5.35
CA GLU A 457 -1.25 -1.33 -3.96
C GLU A 457 0.28 -1.34 -3.76
N ALA A 458 1.03 -1.95 -4.68
CA ALA A 458 2.49 -1.93 -4.63
C ALA A 458 3.07 -0.50 -4.71
N MET A 459 2.49 0.37 -5.54
CA MET A 459 2.87 1.80 -5.60
C MET A 459 2.57 2.51 -4.28
N LEU A 460 1.44 2.21 -3.66
CA LEU A 460 1.04 2.76 -2.37
C LEU A 460 2.01 2.33 -1.28
N VAL A 461 2.30 1.04 -1.18
CA VAL A 461 3.23 0.47 -0.19
C VAL A 461 4.63 1.08 -0.35
N ILE A 462 5.17 1.16 -1.57
CA ILE A 462 6.47 1.79 -1.82
C ILE A 462 6.45 3.27 -1.44
N GLY A 463 5.37 3.97 -1.79
CA GLY A 463 5.21 5.38 -1.45
C GLY A 463 5.13 5.61 0.05
N GLN A 464 4.24 4.93 0.75
CA GLN A 464 3.91 5.20 2.15
C GLN A 464 4.84 4.46 3.14
N HIS A 465 5.02 3.13 2.99
CA HIS A 465 5.78 2.32 3.93
C HIS A 465 7.29 2.35 3.71
N VAL A 466 7.77 2.71 2.50
CA VAL A 466 9.21 2.78 2.24
C VAL A 466 9.69 4.24 2.22
N PHE A 467 9.44 4.98 1.15
CA PHE A 467 10.04 6.31 0.98
C PHE A 467 9.31 7.44 1.72
N GLY A 468 8.00 7.28 2.01
CA GLY A 468 7.20 8.22 2.79
C GLY A 468 7.16 7.91 4.29
N SER A 469 7.67 6.76 4.72
CA SER A 469 7.63 6.34 6.11
C SER A 469 8.37 7.30 7.03
N GLU A 470 7.80 7.60 8.19
CA GLU A 470 8.47 8.30 9.29
C GLU A 470 9.17 7.34 10.26
N LYS A 471 8.82 6.05 10.24
CA LYS A 471 9.41 5.01 11.09
C LYS A 471 10.76 4.51 10.55
N MET A 472 10.98 4.62 9.24
CA MET A 472 12.22 4.22 8.58
C MET A 472 13.22 5.37 8.55
N SER A 473 14.47 5.11 8.94
CA SER A 473 15.53 6.12 8.91
C SER A 473 15.88 6.54 7.48
N GLU A 474 16.34 7.77 7.28
CA GLU A 474 16.78 8.26 5.97
C GLU A 474 17.96 7.44 5.41
N ARG A 475 18.79 6.88 6.29
CA ARG A 475 19.89 5.98 5.90
C ARG A 475 19.34 4.65 5.34
N ASP A 476 18.38 4.03 6.02
CA ASP A 476 17.75 2.80 5.53
C ASP A 476 17.06 3.00 4.19
N LYS A 477 16.35 4.13 4.02
CA LYS A 477 15.73 4.50 2.74
C LYS A 477 16.76 4.64 1.63
N ASN A 478 17.93 5.28 1.92
CA ASN A 478 19.01 5.44 0.96
C ASN A 478 19.63 4.10 0.56
N ASP A 479 19.84 3.18 1.51
CA ASP A 479 20.38 1.86 1.23
C ASP A 479 19.43 1.07 0.31
N LEU A 480 18.12 1.10 0.59
CA LEU A 480 17.10 0.49 -0.26
C LEU A 480 17.02 1.17 -1.63
N PHE A 481 17.06 2.51 -1.69
CA PHE A 481 17.02 3.25 -2.95
C PHE A 481 18.24 2.97 -3.82
N SER A 482 19.45 2.95 -3.24
CA SER A 482 20.68 2.64 -3.95
C SER A 482 20.66 1.25 -4.60
N LEU A 483 19.98 0.30 -3.94
CA LEU A 483 19.81 -1.05 -4.44
C LEU A 483 18.75 -1.13 -5.56
N CYS A 484 17.61 -0.46 -5.39
CA CYS A 484 16.44 -0.68 -6.25
C CYS A 484 16.18 0.41 -7.29
N SER A 485 16.83 1.56 -7.25
CA SER A 485 16.48 2.77 -8.02
C SER A 485 16.24 2.52 -9.51
N LYS A 486 17.17 1.85 -10.19
CA LYS A 486 17.04 1.53 -11.62
C LYS A 486 15.82 0.62 -11.89
N LYS A 487 15.66 -0.43 -11.08
CA LYS A 487 14.55 -1.38 -11.21
C LYS A 487 13.22 -0.69 -10.91
N LEU A 488 13.14 0.06 -9.82
CA LEU A 488 11.96 0.79 -9.39
C LEU A 488 11.48 1.78 -10.44
N LEU A 489 12.37 2.63 -10.94
CA LEU A 489 12.03 3.62 -11.96
C LEU A 489 11.60 2.96 -13.28
N PHE A 490 12.27 1.87 -13.66
CA PHE A 490 11.89 1.08 -14.82
C PHE A 490 10.47 0.52 -14.65
N LEU A 491 10.17 -0.16 -13.54
CA LEU A 491 8.85 -0.75 -13.28
C LEU A 491 7.74 0.31 -13.21
N LEU A 492 8.02 1.46 -12.62
CA LEU A 492 7.07 2.58 -12.58
C LEU A 492 6.80 3.15 -13.98
N ASN A 493 7.81 3.16 -14.88
CA ASN A 493 7.65 3.66 -16.25
C ASN A 493 6.91 2.67 -17.17
N GLU A 494 7.15 1.38 -17.03
CA GLU A 494 6.51 0.32 -17.84
C GLU A 494 5.00 0.19 -17.60
N ASN A 495 4.50 0.67 -16.47
CA ASN A 495 3.10 0.53 -16.09
C ASN A 495 2.18 1.41 -16.96
N LYS A 496 1.50 0.76 -17.91
CA LYS A 496 0.39 1.31 -18.68
C LYS A 496 -0.92 0.93 -17.99
N GLY A 497 -1.29 1.68 -16.95
CA GLY A 497 -2.56 1.52 -16.26
C GLY A 497 -3.58 2.57 -16.66
N GLY A 498 -4.80 2.44 -16.14
CA GLY A 498 -5.85 3.45 -16.23
C GLY A 498 -5.49 4.76 -15.53
N GLU A 499 -6.44 5.69 -15.50
CA GLU A 499 -6.24 7.04 -14.95
C GLU A 499 -5.80 7.00 -13.48
N LEU A 500 -6.41 6.13 -12.65
CA LEU A 500 -6.04 5.95 -11.25
C LEU A 500 -4.56 5.53 -11.09
N SER A 501 -4.09 4.59 -11.90
CA SER A 501 -2.67 4.15 -11.86
C SER A 501 -1.69 5.28 -12.14
N LEU A 502 -2.08 6.30 -12.93
CA LEU A 502 -1.26 7.48 -13.17
C LEU A 502 -1.06 8.27 -11.87
N TYR A 503 -2.12 8.46 -11.08
CA TYR A 503 -2.04 9.18 -9.80
C TYR A 503 -1.24 8.42 -8.75
N TYR A 504 -1.42 7.11 -8.62
CA TYR A 504 -0.63 6.28 -7.72
C TYR A 504 0.86 6.34 -8.04
N ARG A 505 1.21 6.27 -9.32
CA ARG A 505 2.58 6.42 -9.78
C ARG A 505 3.16 7.78 -9.44
N ALA A 506 2.40 8.84 -9.70
CA ALA A 506 2.84 10.20 -9.41
C ALA A 506 3.00 10.41 -7.90
N ALA A 507 2.14 9.84 -7.05
CA ALA A 507 2.25 9.87 -5.60
C ALA A 507 3.52 9.13 -5.13
N ALA A 508 3.77 7.91 -5.62
CA ALA A 508 4.98 7.15 -5.29
C ALA A 508 6.26 7.92 -5.69
N LEU A 509 6.28 8.49 -6.89
CA LEU A 509 7.40 9.34 -7.35
C LEU A 509 7.57 10.61 -6.51
N ALA A 510 6.48 11.19 -5.99
CA ALA A 510 6.55 12.35 -5.10
C ALA A 510 7.17 11.98 -3.75
N HIS A 511 6.84 10.83 -3.18
CA HIS A 511 7.49 10.33 -1.97
C HIS A 511 8.99 10.09 -2.18
N ILE A 512 9.37 9.45 -3.29
CA ILE A 512 10.78 9.23 -3.65
C ILE A 512 11.51 10.56 -3.80
N SER A 513 10.92 11.53 -4.50
CA SER A 513 11.51 12.86 -4.70
C SER A 513 11.70 13.61 -3.37
N ARG A 514 10.71 13.56 -2.47
CA ARG A 514 10.83 14.15 -1.12
C ARG A 514 11.93 13.50 -0.30
N PHE A 515 12.02 12.17 -0.33
CA PHE A 515 13.10 11.44 0.31
C PHE A 515 14.47 11.90 -0.25
N MET A 516 14.66 11.88 -1.56
CA MET A 516 15.93 12.28 -2.19
C MET A 516 16.32 13.71 -1.82
N SER A 517 15.38 14.65 -1.84
CA SER A 517 15.63 16.05 -1.47
C SER A 517 16.01 16.19 0.01
N ARG A 518 15.35 15.48 0.92
CA ARG A 518 15.70 15.46 2.35
C ARG A 518 17.09 14.85 2.58
N TYR A 519 17.35 13.71 1.95
CA TYR A 519 18.63 13.04 2.09
C TYR A 519 19.77 13.92 1.61
N GLN A 520 19.63 14.55 0.44
CA GLN A 520 20.62 15.47 -0.11
C GLN A 520 20.85 16.68 0.79
N LEU A 521 19.79 17.22 1.39
CA LEU A 521 19.89 18.39 2.27
C LEU A 521 20.60 18.09 3.59
N TYR A 522 20.34 16.93 4.21
CA TYR A 522 20.80 16.62 5.57
C TYR A 522 22.01 15.68 5.63
N THR A 523 22.25 14.89 4.58
CA THR A 523 23.22 13.78 4.64
C THR A 523 24.27 13.85 3.53
N GLY A 524 23.93 14.38 2.36
CA GLY A 524 24.78 14.47 1.18
C GLY A 524 24.15 13.82 -0.06
N ASP A 525 24.95 13.68 -1.12
CA ASP A 525 24.45 13.18 -2.40
C ASP A 525 24.06 11.69 -2.33
N VAL A 526 22.99 11.34 -3.02
CA VAL A 526 22.59 9.95 -3.23
C VAL A 526 23.53 9.29 -4.23
N VAL A 527 24.37 8.38 -3.75
CA VAL A 527 25.33 7.66 -4.59
C VAL A 527 24.75 6.32 -5.02
N LEU A 528 24.58 6.13 -6.33
CA LEU A 528 24.16 4.86 -6.90
C LEU A 528 25.37 3.96 -7.17
N LYS A 529 25.37 2.79 -6.54
CA LYS A 529 26.44 1.79 -6.75
C LYS A 529 26.29 1.15 -8.13
N GLY A 530 27.23 1.37 -9.01
CA GLY A 530 27.35 0.70 -10.31
C GLY A 530 28.20 -0.57 -10.22
N ARG A 531 28.03 -1.48 -11.16
CA ARG A 531 28.91 -2.65 -11.38
C ARG A 531 29.70 -2.45 -12.66
N SER A 532 30.95 -2.88 -12.68
CA SER A 532 31.85 -2.73 -13.83
C SER A 532 31.64 -3.77 -14.93
N LYS A 533 30.96 -4.87 -14.63
CA LYS A 533 30.71 -5.97 -15.57
C LYS A 533 29.24 -6.03 -15.94
N VAL A 534 28.96 -6.16 -17.23
CA VAL A 534 27.62 -6.30 -17.80
C VAL A 534 27.49 -7.64 -18.52
N ALA A 535 26.42 -8.37 -18.26
CA ALA A 535 26.04 -9.56 -18.97
C ALA A 535 24.81 -9.27 -19.86
N PHE A 536 24.99 -9.32 -21.17
CA PHE A 536 23.91 -9.19 -22.14
C PHE A 536 23.36 -10.58 -22.45
N PHE A 537 22.11 -10.83 -22.09
CA PHE A 537 21.46 -12.13 -22.19
C PHE A 537 20.31 -12.08 -23.21
N PRO A 538 20.60 -12.33 -24.50
CA PRO A 538 19.58 -12.40 -25.52
C PRO A 538 18.86 -13.75 -25.48
N GLY A 539 17.54 -13.72 -25.70
CA GLY A 539 16.75 -14.95 -25.77
C GLY A 539 15.33 -14.74 -26.29
N THR A 540 14.76 -15.80 -26.84
CA THR A 540 13.36 -15.76 -27.31
C THR A 540 12.36 -15.67 -26.16
N PHE A 541 12.66 -16.30 -25.01
CA PHE A 541 11.89 -16.26 -23.76
C PHE A 541 10.38 -16.50 -23.95
N ASP A 542 10.00 -17.62 -24.59
CA ASP A 542 8.63 -17.93 -24.98
C ASP A 542 8.11 -19.28 -24.42
N PRO A 543 7.73 -19.34 -23.12
CA PRO A 543 7.87 -18.34 -22.07
C PRO A 543 9.26 -18.34 -21.40
N PHE A 544 9.53 -17.32 -20.59
CA PHE A 544 10.65 -17.28 -19.66
C PHE A 544 10.47 -18.34 -18.57
N THR A 545 11.51 -19.10 -18.24
CA THR A 545 11.45 -20.26 -17.36
C THR A 545 12.23 -20.06 -16.07
N LEU A 546 12.01 -20.92 -15.06
CA LEU A 546 12.84 -20.92 -13.84
C LEU A 546 14.32 -21.19 -14.13
N SER A 547 14.64 -21.95 -15.19
CA SER A 547 16.04 -22.13 -15.64
C SER A 547 16.65 -20.81 -16.13
N HIS A 548 15.91 -20.00 -16.90
CA HIS A 548 16.39 -18.67 -17.31
C HIS A 548 16.56 -17.74 -16.10
N LYS A 549 15.63 -17.78 -15.13
CA LYS A 549 15.70 -17.00 -13.90
C LYS A 549 16.96 -17.36 -13.09
N GLU A 550 17.24 -18.65 -12.95
CA GLU A 550 18.42 -19.13 -12.22
C GLU A 550 19.74 -18.74 -12.90
N ILE A 551 19.81 -18.82 -14.25
CA ILE A 551 20.98 -18.33 -15.00
C ILE A 551 21.23 -16.86 -14.70
N ALA A 552 20.20 -16.03 -14.83
CA ALA A 552 20.32 -14.59 -14.57
C ALA A 552 20.74 -14.30 -13.12
N ARG A 553 20.18 -15.06 -12.15
CA ARG A 553 20.50 -14.94 -10.72
C ARG A 553 21.96 -15.28 -10.45
N ARG A 554 22.48 -16.40 -10.96
CA ARG A 554 23.88 -16.80 -10.79
C ARG A 554 24.85 -15.79 -11.39
N ILE A 555 24.55 -15.30 -12.59
CA ILE A 555 25.36 -14.25 -13.23
C ILE A 555 25.38 -12.98 -12.35
N ARG A 556 24.23 -12.60 -11.81
CA ARG A 556 24.14 -11.48 -10.86
C ARG A 556 25.01 -11.72 -9.61
N GLU A 557 24.99 -12.94 -9.05
CA GLU A 557 25.77 -13.34 -7.86
C GLU A 557 27.29 -13.26 -8.12
N LEU A 558 27.72 -13.52 -9.36
CA LEU A 558 29.11 -13.31 -9.79
C LEU A 558 29.50 -11.83 -9.96
N GLY A 559 28.60 -10.90 -9.64
CA GLY A 559 28.90 -9.46 -9.65
C GLY A 559 28.56 -8.74 -10.94
N TYR A 560 27.84 -9.36 -11.88
CA TYR A 560 27.40 -8.72 -13.13
C TYR A 560 26.08 -7.96 -12.97
N THR A 561 25.90 -6.90 -13.74
CA THR A 561 24.56 -6.38 -14.08
C THR A 561 24.06 -7.11 -15.30
N VAL A 562 22.90 -7.77 -15.20
CA VAL A 562 22.34 -8.57 -16.28
C VAL A 562 21.29 -7.77 -17.05
N PHE A 563 21.40 -7.74 -18.38
CA PHE A 563 20.40 -7.20 -19.28
C PHE A 563 19.78 -8.29 -20.13
N LEU A 564 18.49 -8.58 -19.91
CA LEU A 564 17.72 -9.55 -20.69
C LEU A 564 17.17 -8.88 -21.95
N ALA A 565 17.58 -9.34 -23.12
CA ALA A 565 17.11 -8.82 -24.41
C ALA A 565 16.19 -9.85 -25.08
N ILE A 566 14.98 -9.42 -25.42
CA ILE A 566 13.99 -10.30 -26.07
C ILE A 566 14.30 -10.32 -27.57
N ASP A 567 14.73 -11.48 -28.07
CA ASP A 567 15.09 -11.68 -29.46
C ASP A 567 13.83 -11.67 -30.37
N GLU A 568 13.79 -10.74 -31.29
CA GLU A 568 12.76 -10.61 -32.34
C GLU A 568 13.19 -11.21 -33.68
N PHE A 569 14.45 -11.55 -33.84
CA PHE A 569 15.05 -11.95 -35.11
C PHE A 569 14.95 -13.46 -35.39
N SER A 570 14.32 -14.22 -34.49
CA SER A 570 14.12 -15.68 -34.70
C SER A 570 12.92 -15.98 -35.60
N TRP A 571 13.06 -15.82 -36.90
CA TRP A 571 12.00 -16.01 -37.90
C TRP A 571 11.43 -17.43 -37.97
N SER A 572 12.12 -18.42 -37.44
CA SER A 572 11.74 -19.84 -37.56
C SER A 572 10.72 -20.32 -36.51
N LYS A 573 10.44 -19.53 -35.46
CA LYS A 573 9.58 -19.94 -34.34
C LYS A 573 8.29 -19.13 -34.31
N LYS A 574 7.14 -19.80 -34.24
CA LYS A 574 5.87 -19.16 -33.89
C LYS A 574 5.90 -18.86 -32.40
N THR A 575 6.10 -17.60 -32.04
CA THR A 575 6.18 -17.15 -30.65
C THR A 575 4.95 -16.30 -30.29
N GLN A 576 4.72 -16.14 -28.98
CA GLN A 576 3.78 -15.12 -28.48
C GLN A 576 4.26 -13.70 -28.91
N PRO A 577 3.35 -12.73 -29.02
CA PRO A 577 3.73 -11.35 -29.30
C PRO A 577 4.80 -10.83 -28.36
N HIS A 578 5.69 -9.97 -28.86
CA HIS A 578 6.80 -9.39 -28.11
C HIS A 578 6.35 -8.80 -26.77
N LEU A 579 5.27 -8.02 -26.74
CA LEU A 579 4.74 -7.41 -25.52
C LEU A 579 4.33 -8.45 -24.46
N VAL A 580 3.79 -9.61 -24.88
CA VAL A 580 3.42 -10.71 -23.96
C VAL A 580 4.67 -11.33 -23.36
N ARG A 581 5.68 -11.63 -24.19
CA ARG A 581 6.95 -12.19 -23.72
C ARG A 581 7.68 -11.23 -22.78
N ARG A 582 7.68 -9.92 -23.12
CA ARG A 582 8.22 -8.86 -22.27
C ARG A 582 7.53 -8.81 -20.92
N GLN A 583 6.20 -8.86 -20.89
CA GLN A 583 5.42 -8.90 -19.66
C GLN A 583 5.76 -10.11 -18.79
N ILE A 584 5.91 -11.28 -19.40
CA ILE A 584 6.32 -12.53 -18.71
C ILE A 584 7.71 -12.39 -18.08
N VAL A 585 8.70 -11.90 -18.84
CA VAL A 585 10.07 -11.68 -18.33
C VAL A 585 10.05 -10.63 -17.20
N ASN A 586 9.29 -9.57 -17.36
CA ASN A 586 9.20 -8.51 -16.36
C ASN A 586 8.62 -9.03 -15.04
N MET A 587 7.52 -9.81 -15.09
CA MET A 587 6.93 -10.42 -13.89
C MET A 587 7.91 -11.40 -13.21
N SER A 588 8.62 -12.22 -14.00
CA SER A 588 9.55 -13.22 -13.44
C SER A 588 10.79 -12.62 -12.79
N MET A 589 11.23 -11.43 -13.22
CA MET A 589 12.52 -10.85 -12.82
C MET A 589 12.38 -9.56 -11.99
N ALA A 590 11.17 -9.16 -11.64
CA ALA A 590 10.95 -7.92 -10.91
C ALA A 590 11.54 -7.93 -9.50
N ASP A 591 11.63 -9.10 -8.87
CA ASP A 591 12.25 -9.34 -7.55
C ASP A 591 13.79 -9.41 -7.59
N GLU A 592 14.40 -9.48 -8.77
CA GLU A 592 15.84 -9.67 -8.91
C GLU A 592 16.56 -8.34 -9.18
N PHE A 593 17.35 -7.87 -8.21
CA PHE A 593 18.15 -6.66 -8.34
C PHE A 593 19.34 -6.86 -9.27
N TYR A 594 19.76 -5.80 -9.95
CA TYR A 594 20.79 -5.82 -10.99
C TYR A 594 20.48 -6.72 -12.20
N VAL A 595 19.21 -7.14 -12.35
CA VAL A 595 18.71 -7.81 -13.54
C VAL A 595 17.65 -6.93 -14.18
N HIS A 596 17.86 -6.48 -15.41
CA HIS A 596 17.01 -5.52 -16.10
C HIS A 596 16.60 -6.05 -17.47
N LEU A 597 15.45 -5.60 -17.98
CA LEU A 597 15.10 -5.75 -19.39
C LEU A 597 15.91 -4.73 -20.20
N PHE A 598 16.45 -5.18 -21.31
CA PHE A 598 17.09 -4.29 -22.27
C PHE A 598 16.01 -3.43 -22.98
N PRO A 599 16.30 -2.15 -23.28
CA PRO A 599 15.32 -1.26 -23.93
C PRO A 599 14.91 -1.74 -25.32
N ASP A 600 13.60 -1.72 -25.62
CA ASP A 600 13.06 -2.19 -26.90
C ASP A 600 13.37 -1.25 -28.07
N ASP A 601 13.56 0.04 -27.79
CA ASP A 601 13.92 1.07 -28.76
C ASP A 601 15.36 0.96 -29.26
N ILE A 602 16.14 0.05 -28.68
CA ILE A 602 17.52 -0.25 -29.06
C ILE A 602 17.63 -1.74 -29.44
N PRO A 603 17.15 -2.13 -30.61
CA PRO A 603 17.23 -3.53 -31.04
C PRO A 603 18.69 -3.93 -31.27
N ILE A 604 19.12 -5.06 -30.67
CA ILE A 604 20.47 -5.61 -30.81
C ILE A 604 20.35 -7.04 -31.33
N ASN A 605 20.82 -7.25 -32.56
CA ASN A 605 20.99 -8.57 -33.14
C ASN A 605 22.44 -9.04 -32.98
N ILE A 606 22.66 -10.07 -32.17
CA ILE A 606 24.01 -10.61 -31.92
C ILE A 606 24.69 -11.23 -33.17
N ALA A 607 23.94 -11.42 -34.24
CA ALA A 607 24.47 -11.85 -35.52
C ALA A 607 24.95 -10.68 -36.43
N ASN A 608 24.70 -9.43 -36.01
CA ASN A 608 25.04 -8.23 -36.76
C ASN A 608 26.19 -7.44 -36.10
N PRO A 609 27.38 -7.34 -36.74
CA PRO A 609 28.52 -6.62 -36.18
C PRO A 609 28.26 -5.13 -35.88
N ALA A 610 27.39 -4.47 -36.63
CA ALA A 610 27.01 -3.08 -36.38
C ALA A 610 26.24 -2.91 -35.07
N ASP A 611 25.30 -3.82 -34.76
CA ASP A 611 24.56 -3.82 -33.51
C ASP A 611 25.46 -4.15 -32.32
N LEU A 612 26.41 -5.08 -32.51
CA LEU A 612 27.40 -5.44 -31.50
C LEU A 612 28.38 -4.28 -31.23
N LYS A 613 28.77 -3.51 -32.25
CA LYS A 613 29.51 -2.26 -32.07
C LYS A 613 28.72 -1.27 -31.22
N ARG A 614 27.43 -1.07 -31.53
CA ARG A 614 26.54 -0.22 -30.75
C ARG A 614 26.41 -0.69 -29.31
N LEU A 615 26.34 -2.01 -29.06
CA LEU A 615 26.30 -2.57 -27.70
C LEU A 615 27.57 -2.21 -26.90
N ARG A 616 28.76 -2.24 -27.52
CA ARG A 616 30.00 -1.78 -26.88
C ARG A 616 29.98 -0.29 -26.58
N GLU A 617 29.45 0.52 -27.48
CA GLU A 617 29.34 1.98 -27.27
C GLU A 617 28.38 2.33 -26.13
N ILE A 618 27.27 1.60 -25.99
CA ILE A 618 26.31 1.78 -24.88
C ILE A 618 26.97 1.49 -23.52
N PHE A 619 27.83 0.48 -23.44
CA PHE A 619 28.50 0.06 -22.23
C PHE A 619 30.00 0.39 -22.24
N ALA A 620 30.39 1.52 -22.81
CA ALA A 620 31.79 1.89 -23.06
C ALA A 620 32.71 1.83 -21.81
N GLU A 621 32.14 2.08 -20.62
CA GLU A 621 32.87 2.05 -19.34
C GLU A 621 32.83 0.69 -18.63
N GLN A 622 32.23 -0.33 -19.23
CA GLN A 622 31.96 -1.62 -18.60
C GLN A 622 32.46 -2.78 -19.47
N GLU A 623 32.88 -3.87 -18.82
CA GLU A 623 33.18 -5.11 -19.55
C GLU A 623 31.88 -5.81 -19.92
N VAL A 624 31.64 -6.01 -21.22
CA VAL A 624 30.44 -6.68 -21.76
C VAL A 624 30.71 -8.15 -22.01
N TYR A 625 29.83 -8.98 -21.48
CA TYR A 625 29.78 -10.42 -21.67
C TYR A 625 28.49 -10.82 -22.36
N ILE A 626 28.56 -11.68 -23.38
CA ILE A 626 27.38 -12.25 -24.02
C ILE A 626 27.04 -13.56 -23.29
N VAL A 627 25.77 -13.69 -22.88
CA VAL A 627 25.26 -14.92 -22.24
C VAL A 627 24.68 -15.84 -23.31
N ALA A 628 25.17 -17.03 -23.42
CA ALA A 628 24.71 -18.00 -24.41
C ALA A 628 24.66 -19.43 -23.85
N GLY A 629 23.74 -20.23 -24.34
CA GLY A 629 23.75 -21.69 -24.10
C GLY A 629 24.82 -22.36 -24.97
N SER A 630 25.42 -23.43 -24.49
CA SER A 630 26.35 -24.26 -25.27
C SER A 630 25.74 -24.68 -26.61
N ASP A 631 24.45 -25.01 -26.64
CA ASP A 631 23.69 -25.34 -27.84
C ASP A 631 23.61 -24.18 -28.85
N VAL A 632 23.54 -22.97 -28.40
CA VAL A 632 23.51 -21.76 -29.25
C VAL A 632 24.88 -21.52 -29.89
N VAL A 633 25.94 -21.58 -29.10
CA VAL A 633 27.31 -21.42 -29.61
C VAL A 633 27.64 -22.47 -30.69
N HIS A 634 27.15 -23.69 -30.50
CA HIS A 634 27.38 -24.79 -31.42
C HIS A 634 26.55 -24.73 -32.72
N ASN A 635 25.32 -24.26 -32.64
CA ASN A 635 24.35 -24.37 -33.72
C ASN A 635 24.06 -23.05 -34.47
N ALA A 636 24.19 -21.88 -33.82
CA ALA A 636 23.84 -20.62 -34.44
C ALA A 636 24.78 -20.21 -35.56
N SER A 637 24.23 -19.70 -36.64
CA SER A 637 24.99 -19.28 -37.83
C SER A 637 25.97 -18.16 -37.54
N SER A 638 25.72 -17.34 -36.55
CA SER A 638 26.60 -16.25 -36.12
C SER A 638 27.95 -16.71 -35.64
N TYR A 639 28.04 -17.88 -34.97
CA TYR A 639 29.30 -18.49 -34.51
C TYR A 639 30.00 -19.32 -35.57
N LYS A 640 29.33 -19.63 -36.68
CA LYS A 640 29.86 -20.42 -37.82
C LYS A 640 30.48 -19.53 -38.90
N LYS A 641 30.25 -18.24 -38.85
CA LYS A 641 30.88 -17.27 -39.77
C LYS A 641 32.33 -17.03 -39.40
N GLU A 642 33.12 -16.58 -40.36
CA GLU A 642 34.50 -16.18 -40.05
C GLU A 642 34.48 -14.95 -39.11
N PRO A 643 35.44 -14.90 -38.15
CA PRO A 643 35.56 -13.74 -37.27
C PRO A 643 35.87 -12.45 -38.05
N GLU A 644 35.10 -11.42 -37.82
CA GLU A 644 35.30 -10.08 -38.37
C GLU A 644 35.31 -9.01 -37.27
N GLU A 645 35.70 -7.80 -37.59
CA GLU A 645 35.73 -6.72 -36.64
C GLU A 645 34.30 -6.50 -36.05
N ASN A 646 34.25 -6.38 -34.72
CA ASN A 646 33.00 -6.27 -33.92
C ASN A 646 32.05 -7.47 -34.06
N SER A 647 32.49 -8.63 -34.60
CA SER A 647 31.69 -9.85 -34.59
C SER A 647 31.56 -10.42 -33.16
N ILE A 648 30.61 -11.34 -32.96
CA ILE A 648 30.34 -11.98 -31.68
C ILE A 648 31.59 -12.68 -31.09
N HIS A 649 32.48 -13.15 -31.93
CA HIS A 649 33.70 -13.87 -31.55
C HIS A 649 34.65 -13.00 -30.68
N GLY A 650 34.65 -11.70 -30.85
CA GLY A 650 35.47 -10.76 -30.08
C GLY A 650 34.91 -10.32 -28.74
N PHE A 651 33.75 -10.83 -28.34
CA PHE A 651 33.16 -10.58 -27.05
C PHE A 651 33.56 -11.57 -25.98
N ASN A 652 33.53 -11.18 -24.72
CA ASN A 652 33.58 -12.12 -23.60
C ASN A 652 32.25 -12.88 -23.50
N HIS A 653 32.30 -14.13 -23.06
CA HIS A 653 31.12 -15.00 -23.00
C HIS A 653 30.93 -15.61 -21.62
N LEU A 654 29.66 -15.72 -21.22
CA LEU A 654 29.19 -16.56 -20.12
C LEU A 654 28.37 -17.70 -20.74
N ILE A 655 28.88 -18.92 -20.68
CA ILE A 655 28.27 -20.05 -21.36
C ILE A 655 27.67 -21.00 -20.32
N PHE A 656 26.38 -21.25 -20.42
CA PHE A 656 25.72 -22.25 -19.59
C PHE A 656 25.51 -23.56 -20.34
N ARG A 657 25.76 -24.68 -19.63
CA ARG A 657 25.57 -26.03 -20.15
C ARG A 657 24.17 -26.54 -19.81
N ARG A 658 23.59 -27.33 -20.76
CA ARG A 658 22.37 -28.11 -20.52
C ARG A 658 22.72 -29.60 -20.39
N ALA A 659 21.85 -30.36 -19.67
CA ALA A 659 21.99 -31.82 -19.54
C ALA A 659 22.10 -32.50 -20.91
N GLY A 660 23.09 -33.33 -21.05
CA GLY A 660 23.32 -34.08 -22.29
C GLY A 660 24.33 -33.49 -23.29
N ASP A 661 24.84 -32.29 -23.06
CA ASP A 661 25.95 -31.71 -23.84
C ASP A 661 27.28 -32.33 -23.42
N ALA A 662 27.49 -33.57 -23.89
CA ALA A 662 28.71 -34.35 -23.63
C ALA A 662 29.84 -33.94 -24.56
N ARG A 663 30.19 -32.62 -24.67
CA ARG A 663 31.41 -32.30 -25.43
C ARG A 663 32.08 -31.01 -25.06
N PRO A 664 33.37 -31.12 -24.98
CA PRO A 664 34.22 -30.14 -24.41
C PRO A 664 34.93 -29.27 -25.45
N GLU A 665 35.74 -28.45 -24.95
CA GLU A 665 36.99 -27.78 -25.36
C GLU A 665 37.14 -27.23 -26.79
N ARG A 666 36.69 -27.89 -27.87
CA ARG A 666 36.85 -27.36 -29.25
C ARG A 666 35.73 -26.42 -29.73
N VAL A 667 34.61 -26.36 -29.03
CA VAL A 667 33.45 -25.55 -29.45
C VAL A 667 33.71 -24.06 -29.29
N TYR A 668 34.59 -23.69 -28.39
CA TYR A 668 34.87 -22.30 -28.07
C TYR A 668 36.13 -21.74 -28.75
N GLU A 669 36.82 -22.52 -29.56
CA GLU A 669 38.03 -22.08 -30.28
C GLU A 669 37.79 -20.90 -31.22
N CYS A 670 36.54 -20.69 -31.66
CA CYS A 670 36.17 -19.50 -32.45
C CYS A 670 36.02 -18.22 -31.64
N ILE A 671 35.94 -18.27 -30.28
CA ILE A 671 35.77 -17.12 -29.42
C ILE A 671 37.16 -16.61 -28.99
N THR A 672 37.48 -15.37 -29.34
CA THR A 672 38.74 -14.74 -28.98
C THR A 672 38.68 -13.98 -27.66
N GLY A 673 37.46 -13.71 -27.15
CA GLY A 673 37.22 -13.12 -25.84
C GLY A 673 37.36 -14.15 -24.70
N LYS A 674 37.22 -13.69 -23.45
CA LYS A 674 37.20 -14.54 -22.26
C LYS A 674 35.95 -15.43 -22.29
N VAL A 675 36.08 -16.70 -21.94
CA VAL A 675 34.96 -17.63 -21.79
C VAL A 675 34.90 -18.11 -20.35
N GLU A 676 33.77 -17.86 -19.68
CA GLU A 676 33.46 -18.38 -18.35
C GLU A 676 32.27 -19.34 -18.46
N GLU A 677 32.39 -20.55 -17.91
CA GLU A 677 31.33 -21.52 -17.91
C GLU A 677 30.49 -21.48 -16.64
N LEU A 678 29.18 -21.63 -16.80
CA LEU A 678 28.20 -21.64 -15.72
C LEU A 678 27.57 -23.03 -15.63
N GLU A 679 27.60 -23.63 -14.44
CA GLU A 679 26.89 -24.84 -14.15
C GLU A 679 25.51 -24.58 -13.63
N LEU A 680 24.49 -25.23 -14.16
CA LEU A 680 23.11 -25.17 -13.66
C LEU A 680 22.86 -26.29 -12.65
N PRO A 681 21.95 -26.10 -11.68
CA PRO A 681 21.45 -27.19 -10.86
C PRO A 681 20.78 -28.28 -11.73
N LYS A 682 21.05 -29.54 -11.45
CA LYS A 682 20.47 -30.66 -12.19
C LYS A 682 18.94 -30.63 -12.31
N SER A 683 18.26 -30.11 -11.29
CA SER A 683 16.80 -29.96 -11.29
C SER A 683 16.27 -28.96 -12.33
N LEU A 684 17.11 -28.04 -12.81
CA LEU A 684 16.72 -26.97 -13.74
C LEU A 684 17.27 -27.20 -15.18
N GLU A 685 18.17 -28.15 -15.38
CA GLU A 685 18.77 -28.44 -16.67
C GLU A 685 17.75 -28.89 -17.73
N ASP A 686 16.73 -29.67 -17.31
CA ASP A 686 15.66 -30.17 -18.17
C ASP A 686 14.49 -29.19 -18.41
N ILE A 687 14.51 -28.00 -17.80
CA ILE A 687 13.45 -27.02 -17.97
C ILE A 687 13.64 -26.26 -19.27
N SER A 688 12.68 -26.36 -20.17
CA SER A 688 12.68 -25.63 -21.43
C SER A 688 11.32 -25.00 -21.73
N SER A 689 11.31 -23.87 -22.47
CA SER A 689 10.08 -23.22 -22.92
C SER A 689 9.22 -24.17 -23.77
N THR A 690 9.83 -25.10 -24.54
CA THR A 690 9.10 -26.10 -25.33
C THR A 690 8.34 -27.07 -24.43
N ARG A 691 8.98 -27.55 -23.35
CA ARG A 691 8.32 -28.44 -22.37
C ARG A 691 7.14 -27.79 -21.70
N ILE A 692 7.25 -26.49 -21.35
CA ILE A 692 6.14 -25.72 -20.76
C ILE A 692 4.97 -25.63 -21.75
N ARG A 693 5.20 -25.25 -23.00
CA ARG A 693 4.16 -25.19 -24.04
C ARG A 693 3.47 -26.53 -24.28
N GLU A 694 4.25 -27.64 -24.30
CA GLU A 694 3.69 -28.98 -24.42
C GLU A 694 2.87 -29.39 -23.20
N ASN A 695 3.28 -29.01 -21.99
CA ASN A 695 2.53 -29.30 -20.78
C ASN A 695 1.21 -28.54 -20.77
N ILE A 696 1.19 -27.26 -21.17
CA ILE A 696 -0.03 -26.48 -21.30
C ILE A 696 -0.98 -27.11 -22.32
N ASP A 697 -0.48 -27.50 -23.51
CA ASP A 697 -1.28 -28.17 -24.54
C ASP A 697 -1.89 -29.50 -24.04
N LYS A 698 -1.21 -30.18 -23.12
CA LYS A 698 -1.62 -31.47 -22.54
C LYS A 698 -2.35 -31.31 -21.19
N HIS A 699 -2.67 -30.10 -20.80
CA HIS A 699 -3.27 -29.76 -19.47
C HIS A 699 -2.48 -30.38 -18.29
N ARG A 700 -1.17 -30.36 -18.35
CA ARG A 700 -0.28 -30.84 -17.30
C ARG A 700 0.21 -29.66 -16.47
N ASP A 701 0.56 -29.91 -15.22
CA ASP A 701 1.11 -28.93 -14.31
C ASP A 701 2.43 -28.34 -14.80
N ILE A 702 2.59 -27.03 -14.63
CA ILE A 702 3.80 -26.25 -14.96
C ILE A 702 4.37 -25.48 -13.75
N SER A 703 3.83 -25.71 -12.56
CA SER A 703 4.19 -24.95 -11.35
C SER A 703 5.67 -25.04 -10.98
N SER A 704 6.30 -26.20 -11.27
CA SER A 704 7.73 -26.41 -11.04
C SER A 704 8.65 -25.90 -12.17
N LEU A 705 8.09 -25.30 -13.22
CA LEU A 705 8.82 -24.93 -14.44
C LEU A 705 8.87 -23.42 -14.67
N ILE A 706 7.94 -22.67 -14.05
CA ILE A 706 7.74 -21.24 -14.29
C ILE A 706 7.38 -20.53 -12.98
N ASP A 707 7.57 -19.22 -12.97
CA ASP A 707 7.19 -18.37 -11.82
C ASP A 707 5.67 -18.44 -11.55
N PRO A 708 5.22 -18.56 -10.28
CA PRO A 708 3.79 -18.70 -9.94
C PRO A 708 2.91 -17.59 -10.49
N VAL A 709 3.35 -16.31 -10.44
CA VAL A 709 2.58 -15.17 -10.96
C VAL A 709 2.43 -15.26 -12.49
N VAL A 710 3.49 -15.73 -13.17
CA VAL A 710 3.48 -15.94 -14.63
C VAL A 710 2.59 -17.12 -14.99
N GLN A 711 2.60 -18.22 -14.21
CA GLN A 711 1.68 -19.33 -14.39
C GLN A 711 0.23 -18.86 -14.37
N GLU A 712 -0.13 -18.08 -13.36
CA GLU A 712 -1.47 -17.53 -13.23
C GLU A 712 -1.84 -16.61 -14.42
N TYR A 713 -0.92 -15.74 -14.82
CA TYR A 713 -1.10 -14.89 -16.00
C TYR A 713 -1.35 -15.71 -17.28
N ILE A 714 -0.56 -16.77 -17.50
CA ILE A 714 -0.72 -17.66 -18.65
C ILE A 714 -2.12 -18.29 -18.65
N TYR A 715 -2.56 -18.82 -17.51
CA TYR A 715 -3.87 -19.46 -17.41
C TYR A 715 -5.03 -18.44 -17.51
N HIS A 716 -4.91 -17.30 -16.86
CA HIS A 716 -5.92 -16.24 -16.93
C HIS A 716 -6.10 -15.66 -18.35
N LYS A 717 -5.03 -15.56 -19.12
CA LYS A 717 -5.05 -15.07 -20.50
C LYS A 717 -5.24 -16.17 -21.54
N GLY A 718 -5.26 -17.44 -21.14
CA GLY A 718 -5.34 -18.58 -22.07
C GLY A 718 -4.17 -18.65 -23.05
N LEU A 719 -2.97 -18.26 -22.60
CA LEU A 719 -1.78 -18.26 -23.46
C LEU A 719 -1.30 -19.69 -23.70
N TYR A 720 -0.70 -19.92 -24.88
CA TYR A 720 -0.13 -21.21 -25.31
C TYR A 720 -1.11 -22.39 -25.44
N LEU A 721 -2.41 -22.18 -25.28
CA LEU A 721 -3.42 -23.20 -25.54
C LEU A 721 -3.53 -23.43 -27.05
N ARG A 722 -3.37 -24.67 -27.48
CA ARG A 722 -3.51 -25.12 -28.87
C ARG A 722 -4.62 -26.16 -28.93
N GLU A 723 -5.85 -25.71 -29.22
CA GLU A 723 -6.90 -26.66 -29.55
C GLU A 723 -6.58 -27.37 -30.90
N PRO A 724 -6.72 -28.71 -30.98
CA PRO A 724 -6.47 -29.45 -32.22
C PRO A 724 -7.26 -28.93 -33.42
N GLU A 725 -8.47 -28.41 -33.20
CA GLU A 725 -9.36 -27.87 -34.24
C GLU A 725 -9.05 -26.40 -34.59
N TYR A 726 -8.22 -25.73 -33.81
CA TYR A 726 -7.94 -24.30 -33.99
C TYR A 726 -6.99 -24.01 -35.16
N LYS A 727 -6.14 -24.96 -35.55
CA LYS A 727 -5.20 -24.79 -36.66
C LYS A 727 -5.87 -24.47 -38.01
N PRO A 728 -6.97 -25.14 -38.40
CA PRO A 728 -7.72 -24.79 -39.60
C PRO A 728 -8.43 -23.46 -39.51
N ILE A 729 -9.01 -23.14 -38.34
CA ILE A 729 -9.77 -21.92 -38.09
C ILE A 729 -8.85 -20.69 -38.07
N VAL A 730 -7.66 -20.78 -37.47
CA VAL A 730 -6.68 -19.68 -37.46
C VAL A 730 -6.13 -19.46 -38.88
N ARG A 731 -5.86 -20.52 -39.65
CA ARG A 731 -5.49 -20.36 -41.06
C ARG A 731 -6.61 -19.72 -41.89
N ALA A 732 -7.86 -20.14 -41.73
CA ALA A 732 -8.99 -19.56 -42.39
C ALA A 732 -9.24 -18.09 -41.97
N LYS A 733 -9.10 -17.76 -40.67
CA LYS A 733 -9.19 -16.37 -40.20
C LYS A 733 -8.01 -15.51 -40.65
N ALA A 734 -6.78 -16.05 -40.65
CA ALA A 734 -5.61 -15.33 -41.16
C ALA A 734 -5.77 -15.02 -42.68
N ILE A 735 -6.22 -15.99 -43.47
CA ILE A 735 -6.49 -15.79 -44.88
C ILE A 735 -7.63 -14.78 -45.06
N SER A 736 -8.72 -14.82 -44.28
CA SER A 736 -9.80 -13.85 -44.35
C SER A 736 -9.37 -12.46 -43.84
N PHE A 737 -8.44 -12.36 -42.94
CA PHE A 737 -7.89 -11.10 -42.43
C PHE A 737 -6.94 -10.47 -43.47
N GLU A 738 -6.05 -11.26 -44.07
CA GLU A 738 -5.21 -10.77 -45.19
C GLU A 738 -6.04 -10.33 -46.38
N THR A 739 -7.12 -11.05 -46.72
CA THR A 739 -8.05 -10.65 -47.78
C THR A 739 -8.83 -9.37 -47.41
N ARG A 740 -9.23 -9.19 -46.13
CA ARG A 740 -9.88 -7.97 -45.64
C ARG A 740 -8.93 -6.80 -45.57
N VAL A 741 -7.67 -7.01 -45.12
CA VAL A 741 -6.65 -5.96 -45.09
C VAL A 741 -6.29 -5.52 -46.51
N SER A 742 -6.19 -6.43 -47.47
CA SER A 742 -5.95 -6.08 -48.88
C SER A 742 -7.14 -5.34 -49.50
N LEU A 743 -8.38 -5.69 -49.18
CA LEU A 743 -9.59 -4.97 -49.58
C LEU A 743 -9.71 -3.62 -48.86
N ALA A 744 -9.42 -3.54 -47.58
CA ALA A 744 -9.37 -2.28 -46.82
C ALA A 744 -8.25 -1.36 -47.34
N GLY A 745 -7.05 -1.93 -47.64
CA GLY A 745 -5.97 -1.16 -48.28
C GLY A 745 -6.35 -0.56 -49.61
N ARG A 746 -7.09 -1.29 -50.44
CA ARG A 746 -7.63 -0.73 -51.72
C ARG A 746 -8.72 0.33 -51.50
N CYS A 747 -9.58 0.17 -50.49
CA CYS A 747 -10.54 1.20 -50.13
C CYS A 747 -9.86 2.47 -49.56
N TRP A 748 -8.80 2.35 -48.78
CA TRP A 748 -8.03 3.47 -48.27
C TRP A 748 -7.29 4.22 -49.38
N THR A 749 -6.74 3.52 -50.37
CA THR A 749 -6.10 4.15 -51.53
C THR A 749 -7.10 4.89 -52.39
N ILE A 750 -8.30 4.36 -52.58
CA ILE A 750 -9.38 5.04 -53.30
C ILE A 750 -9.91 6.26 -52.51
N TRP A 751 -9.99 6.18 -51.20
CA TRP A 751 -10.41 7.29 -50.35
C TRP A 751 -9.34 8.38 -50.25
N ALA A 752 -8.06 8.03 -50.15
CA ALA A 752 -6.95 8.98 -50.18
C ALA A 752 -6.87 9.72 -51.56
N ILE A 753 -7.10 9.03 -52.67
CA ILE A 753 -7.12 9.63 -54.00
C ILE A 753 -8.31 10.58 -54.17
N ARG A 754 -9.49 10.29 -53.59
CA ARG A 754 -10.65 11.21 -53.62
C ARG A 754 -10.48 12.41 -52.67
N SER A 755 -9.76 12.30 -51.60
CA SER A 755 -9.51 13.40 -50.65
C SER A 755 -8.46 14.40 -51.17
N PHE A 756 -7.54 13.98 -52.04
CA PHE A 756 -6.53 14.87 -52.63
C PHE A 756 -6.99 15.63 -53.86
N THR A 757 -8.10 15.24 -54.50
CA THR A 757 -8.65 15.94 -55.70
C THR A 757 -9.77 16.94 -55.37
N GLY A 758 -10.12 17.16 -54.10
CA GLY A 758 -11.26 17.94 -53.63
C GLY A 758 -10.98 19.34 -53.08
N ILE A 759 -9.81 19.96 -53.34
CA ILE A 759 -9.57 21.35 -52.96
C ILE A 759 -9.69 22.25 -54.18
N ARG A 760 -10.88 22.75 -54.44
CA ARG A 760 -11.20 24.10 -54.92
C ARG A 760 -12.68 24.26 -55.20
N ARG A 761 -13.45 24.94 -54.35
CA ARG A 761 -14.24 26.14 -54.61
C ARG A 761 -15.19 26.46 -53.46
N ARG A 762 -15.05 27.70 -52.98
CA ARG A 762 -15.95 28.44 -52.10
C ARG A 762 -17.34 28.62 -52.72
N ARG A 763 -18.42 28.58 -51.91
CA ARG A 763 -19.34 29.70 -51.65
C ARG A 763 -20.59 29.23 -50.92
N ARG A 764 -20.81 29.90 -49.78
CA ARG A 764 -22.06 30.40 -49.16
C ARG A 764 -23.40 29.83 -49.63
N TYR A 765 -24.25 29.37 -48.68
CA TYR A 765 -25.51 29.99 -48.28
C TYR A 765 -26.21 29.13 -47.23
N TYR A 766 -26.63 29.76 -46.11
CA TYR A 766 -27.74 29.40 -45.23
C TYR A 766 -29.06 29.89 -45.86
N PRO A 767 -30.28 29.57 -45.35
CA PRO A 767 -30.80 28.73 -44.29
C PRO A 767 -32.10 27.96 -44.67
N GLY A 768 -32.70 27.24 -43.71
CA GLY A 768 -34.15 26.98 -43.70
C GLY A 768 -34.59 25.59 -43.23
N SER A 769 -35.02 25.53 -41.99
CA SER A 769 -36.25 24.95 -41.41
C SER A 769 -36.79 23.59 -41.85
N ASP A 770 -37.13 22.89 -40.79
CA ASP A 770 -38.37 22.13 -40.53
C ASP A 770 -38.42 20.61 -40.68
N THR A 771 -38.51 20.04 -39.48
CA THR A 771 -39.54 19.09 -38.99
C THR A 771 -39.72 17.69 -39.58
N LYS A 772 -39.81 16.83 -38.61
CA LYS A 772 -40.69 15.66 -38.42
C LYS A 772 -40.14 14.25 -38.65
N LYS A 773 -40.03 13.58 -37.46
CA LYS A 773 -40.70 12.31 -37.05
C LYS A 773 -40.56 11.06 -37.95
N THR A 774 -40.09 10.02 -37.36
CA THR A 774 -40.66 8.76 -36.87
C THR A 774 -39.84 7.54 -37.23
N SER A 775 -39.60 6.81 -36.19
CA SER A 775 -39.62 5.35 -36.01
C SER A 775 -38.99 4.43 -37.08
N CYS A 776 -38.03 3.74 -36.71
CA CYS A 776 -37.94 2.32 -36.34
C CYS A 776 -36.56 2.06 -35.75
#